data_c0eb656852ee377a7c83add110d6b461
#
_entry.id   c0eb656852ee377a7c83add110d6b461
#
_cell.length_a   1.000
_cell.length_b   1.000
_cell.length_c   1.000
_cell.angle_alpha   90.00
_cell.angle_beta   90.00
_cell.angle_gamma   90.00
#
_symmetry.space_group_name_H-M   'P 1'
#
loop_
_entity.id
_entity.type
_entity.pdbx_description
1 polymer ?
#
loop_
_entity_poly.entity_id
_entity_poly.type
_entity_poly.pdbx_seq_one_letter_code
_entity_poly.pdbx_strand_id
1 'polypeptide(L)'
;IGDFIVDFVCLSKKLVIEVDGGIHKETKEYDEERTKILADRGFEVLRFKNEEVLGDIDVILEQVSNNLAQLKDYSDQENESNIPPSGARGIKVFTTRPDTIFGVTFMTLAPEHELVKEITTDAQREEVEAYIEATAKRSERERMADVKTISGAFTGAYAEHPFTKEPVPIWIGDYVLAGYGTGAVMAVPCGDQRDYDFAKHFEIPIKDIFENADISEEAHSGKEGTVIANSDFLSGLEYKEALQKAILKLEEIGAGYGKTNYRLRDAVFSRQRYWGEPFPVYYVNGLPQMIDIEHLPLHLPEVEKYLPTETGEPPLGNAKKWFWNRKLNKVVAPPLEGEGEDIFPLELNTMPGWAGSSWYLFRYMDAGNDEVFASEAALDYWENVDLYIGGSEHATGHLLYSRFWTKFLKDRGYLKVEEPFKKLINQGMILGTSAFVYRVEYSISSPLAPDDYTKEFYDFEKNLAKVLPPVCISLAKRNNFDIEKFLNEKLLGLIENDWIEAVSRFLEIKEKRVYLKFEHFTPIHAPVEFVNSSDELDVEAFKNWRPEFKDAEFVTEESGAYVVGREVEKMSKSKYNVVNPDDICEDFGADTLRMYEMFLGPIDQAKPWNTAGITGVHNFLKKLWKLYSSPNPSKGGEQTFYVSEEKASADSLKTLHKTIKKVTEDIENFSFNTSVSTFMICVNELNAQKCNSREVLEPLAVLIAPYAPHIAEELWSKLGHSESISTASYPEFEEQFLVESTKNYP
;
A
#
# COMPACT_ATOMS: atom_id res chain seq x y z
N ILE A 1 0.71 27.92 -5.22
CA ILE A 1 -0.08 28.79 -4.30
C ILE A 1 -1.43 29.02 -4.96
N GLY A 2 -2.51 28.49 -4.37
CA GLY A 2 -3.78 28.38 -5.07
C GLY A 2 -3.63 27.49 -6.32
N ASP A 3 -4.08 27.98 -7.47
CA ASP A 3 -3.98 27.25 -8.75
C ASP A 3 -2.65 27.56 -9.50
N PHE A 4 -1.76 28.32 -8.88
CA PHE A 4 -0.48 28.70 -9.49
C PHE A 4 0.68 27.83 -9.00
N ILE A 5 1.50 27.38 -9.94
CA ILE A 5 2.82 26.80 -9.68
C ILE A 5 3.80 27.98 -9.65
N VAL A 6 4.55 28.14 -8.59
CA VAL A 6 5.60 29.15 -8.43
C VAL A 6 6.96 28.47 -8.35
N ASP A 7 8.04 29.12 -8.82
CA ASP A 7 9.36 28.49 -8.83
C ASP A 7 9.89 28.27 -7.42
N PHE A 8 9.86 29.32 -6.59
CA PHE A 8 10.25 29.23 -5.17
C PHE A 8 9.30 30.03 -4.30
N VAL A 9 9.09 29.58 -3.07
CA VAL A 9 8.28 30.29 -2.07
C VAL A 9 8.84 30.15 -0.66
N CYS A 10 8.90 31.27 0.05
CA CYS A 10 9.11 31.30 1.49
C CYS A 10 7.77 31.61 2.18
N LEU A 11 7.11 30.60 2.71
CA LEU A 11 5.77 30.75 3.31
C LEU A 11 5.81 31.57 4.59
N SER A 12 6.85 31.42 5.42
CA SER A 12 7.01 32.17 6.68
C SER A 12 7.24 33.67 6.46
N LYS A 13 7.72 34.06 5.30
CA LYS A 13 7.93 35.46 4.90
C LYS A 13 6.93 35.94 3.86
N LYS A 14 6.07 35.06 3.38
CA LYS A 14 5.14 35.32 2.27
C LYS A 14 5.84 35.90 1.03
N LEU A 15 7.00 35.36 0.70
CA LEU A 15 7.80 35.75 -0.47
C LEU A 15 7.72 34.67 -1.54
N VAL A 16 7.40 35.06 -2.75
CA VAL A 16 7.47 34.24 -3.97
C VAL A 16 8.62 34.74 -4.83
N ILE A 17 9.41 33.83 -5.38
CA ILE A 17 10.46 34.13 -6.34
C ILE A 17 10.13 33.40 -7.63
N GLU A 18 10.12 34.13 -8.75
CA GLU A 18 9.91 33.61 -10.10
C GLU A 18 11.09 33.94 -10.99
N VAL A 19 11.50 32.95 -11.80
CA VAL A 19 12.61 33.05 -12.74
C VAL A 19 12.06 33.00 -14.17
N ASP A 20 11.97 34.15 -14.80
CA ASP A 20 11.33 34.31 -16.10
C ASP A 20 12.24 33.83 -17.24
N GLY A 21 11.79 32.81 -17.99
CA GLY A 21 12.41 32.33 -19.23
C GLY A 21 11.94 33.09 -20.48
N GLY A 22 12.56 32.80 -21.65
CA GLY A 22 12.29 33.51 -22.91
C GLY A 22 10.85 33.40 -23.46
N ILE A 23 10.01 32.52 -22.88
CA ILE A 23 8.61 32.28 -23.30
C ILE A 23 7.66 33.36 -22.75
N HIS A 24 8.03 34.07 -21.68
CA HIS A 24 7.19 35.07 -21.01
C HIS A 24 6.98 36.38 -21.77
N LYS A 25 7.53 36.52 -23.00
CA LYS A 25 7.27 37.70 -23.84
C LYS A 25 5.86 37.73 -24.46
N GLU A 26 5.20 36.58 -24.52
CA GLU A 26 3.84 36.45 -25.12
C GLU A 26 2.72 36.38 -24.06
N THR A 27 3.03 36.28 -22.76
CA THR A 27 2.05 36.07 -21.66
C THR A 27 2.04 37.22 -20.64
N LYS A 28 2.50 38.39 -21.00
CA LYS A 28 2.71 39.53 -20.06
C LYS A 28 1.45 39.94 -19.28
N GLU A 29 0.28 39.93 -19.93
CA GLU A 29 -1.00 40.24 -19.27
C GLU A 29 -1.38 39.18 -18.22
N TYR A 30 -1.14 37.91 -18.53
CA TYR A 30 -1.39 36.79 -17.60
C TYR A 30 -0.46 36.84 -16.37
N ASP A 31 0.83 37.18 -16.61
CA ASP A 31 1.83 37.29 -15.53
C ASP A 31 1.57 38.48 -14.60
N GLU A 32 1.06 39.60 -15.14
CA GLU A 32 0.64 40.76 -14.37
C GLU A 32 -0.62 40.44 -13.50
N GLU A 33 -1.59 39.75 -14.07
CA GLU A 33 -2.80 39.30 -13.35
C GLU A 33 -2.45 38.29 -12.25
N ARG A 34 -1.59 37.32 -12.55
CA ARG A 34 -1.06 36.34 -11.60
C ARG A 34 -0.34 37.00 -10.45
N THR A 35 0.55 37.97 -10.73
CA THR A 35 1.28 38.73 -9.70
C THR A 35 0.31 39.49 -8.80
N LYS A 36 -0.74 40.09 -9.37
CA LYS A 36 -1.77 40.79 -8.60
C LYS A 36 -2.53 39.85 -7.67
N ILE A 37 -2.93 38.67 -8.15
CA ILE A 37 -3.62 37.66 -7.31
C ILE A 37 -2.71 37.18 -6.17
N LEU A 38 -1.41 36.99 -6.40
CA LEU A 38 -0.46 36.62 -5.36
C LEU A 38 -0.29 37.76 -4.33
N ALA A 39 -0.21 39.03 -4.81
CA ALA A 39 -0.14 40.19 -3.94
C ALA A 39 -1.43 40.40 -3.09
N ASP A 40 -2.61 40.19 -3.67
CA ASP A 40 -3.90 40.23 -2.97
C ASP A 40 -3.99 39.14 -1.87
N ARG A 41 -3.22 38.04 -2.03
CA ARG A 41 -3.05 36.98 -1.01
C ARG A 41 -1.94 37.28 0.01
N GLY A 42 -1.35 38.48 -0.06
CA GLY A 42 -0.34 38.97 0.87
C GLY A 42 1.07 38.45 0.58
N PHE A 43 1.35 37.89 -0.60
CA PHE A 43 2.68 37.50 -1.02
C PHE A 43 3.38 38.64 -1.74
N GLU A 44 4.63 38.88 -1.39
CA GLU A 44 5.53 39.67 -2.22
C GLU A 44 6.13 38.78 -3.30
N VAL A 45 6.21 39.29 -4.55
CA VAL A 45 6.71 38.51 -5.69
C VAL A 45 7.98 39.19 -6.23
N LEU A 46 9.10 38.49 -6.16
CA LEU A 46 10.36 38.88 -6.81
C LEU A 46 10.49 38.12 -8.14
N ARG A 47 10.79 38.85 -9.20
CA ARG A 47 11.01 38.26 -10.53
C ARG A 47 12.44 38.55 -10.99
N PHE A 48 13.11 37.51 -11.47
CA PHE A 48 14.43 37.58 -12.07
C PHE A 48 14.40 36.93 -13.45
N LYS A 49 15.17 37.48 -14.38
CA LYS A 49 15.33 36.85 -15.68
C LYS A 49 16.36 35.73 -15.61
N ASN A 50 16.16 34.66 -16.40
CA ASN A 50 17.12 33.55 -16.51
C ASN A 50 18.55 34.07 -16.80
N GLU A 51 18.68 35.10 -17.65
CA GLU A 51 19.98 35.71 -18.00
C GLU A 51 20.65 36.37 -16.80
N GLU A 52 19.89 36.95 -15.89
CA GLU A 52 20.40 37.61 -14.66
C GLU A 52 20.86 36.56 -13.65
N VAL A 53 20.08 35.49 -13.48
CA VAL A 53 20.38 34.34 -12.58
C VAL A 53 21.64 33.60 -13.05
N LEU A 54 21.75 33.35 -14.38
CA LEU A 54 22.92 32.67 -14.95
C LEU A 54 24.16 33.58 -15.05
N GLY A 55 23.98 34.90 -15.04
CA GLY A 55 25.06 35.86 -15.15
C GLY A 55 25.80 36.12 -13.84
N ASP A 56 25.07 36.27 -12.73
CA ASP A 56 25.64 36.53 -11.41
C ASP A 56 24.67 36.09 -10.30
N ILE A 57 24.72 34.82 -9.95
CA ILE A 57 23.83 34.22 -8.96
C ILE A 57 24.04 34.79 -7.55
N ASP A 58 25.25 35.23 -7.23
CA ASP A 58 25.58 35.76 -5.89
C ASP A 58 24.86 37.09 -5.65
N VAL A 59 24.75 37.95 -6.68
CA VAL A 59 24.00 39.22 -6.59
C VAL A 59 22.49 38.93 -6.41
N ILE A 60 21.95 37.92 -7.09
CA ILE A 60 20.55 37.53 -6.94
C ILE A 60 20.28 37.00 -5.52
N LEU A 61 21.15 36.15 -5.00
CA LEU A 61 21.05 35.63 -3.63
C LEU A 61 21.14 36.70 -2.58
N GLU A 62 22.01 37.71 -2.78
CA GLU A 62 22.11 38.88 -1.91
C GLU A 62 20.81 39.71 -1.91
N GLN A 63 20.21 39.94 -3.09
CA GLN A 63 18.92 40.63 -3.20
C GLN A 63 17.79 39.86 -2.51
N VAL A 64 17.69 38.55 -2.72
CA VAL A 64 16.72 37.70 -2.05
C VAL A 64 16.90 37.71 -0.54
N SER A 65 18.16 37.62 -0.05
CA SER A 65 18.50 37.66 1.36
C SER A 65 18.10 38.97 2.00
N ASN A 66 18.40 40.10 1.32
CA ASN A 66 18.06 41.45 1.79
C ASN A 66 16.52 41.63 1.87
N ASN A 67 15.77 41.13 0.90
CA ASN A 67 14.30 41.16 0.96
C ASN A 67 13.76 40.29 2.08
N LEU A 68 14.26 39.06 2.24
CA LEU A 68 13.86 38.15 3.34
C LEU A 68 14.14 38.80 4.73
N ALA A 69 15.20 39.54 4.87
CA ALA A 69 15.54 40.22 6.13
C ALA A 69 14.61 41.41 6.44
N GLN A 70 14.01 42.04 5.43
CA GLN A 70 13.08 43.16 5.58
C GLN A 70 11.62 42.73 5.77
N LEU A 71 11.28 41.52 5.32
CA LEU A 71 9.93 40.99 5.44
C LEU A 71 9.63 40.49 6.84
N LYS A 72 8.38 40.73 7.27
CA LYS A 72 7.87 40.27 8.56
C LYS A 72 7.80 38.78 8.59
N ASP A 73 8.20 38.12 9.69
CA ASP A 73 7.99 36.71 9.92
C ASP A 73 6.51 36.44 10.23
N TYR A 74 5.85 35.76 9.34
CA TYR A 74 4.54 35.17 9.57
C TYR A 74 4.75 33.75 10.12
N SER A 75 5.16 33.66 11.39
CA SER A 75 5.18 32.35 12.07
C SER A 75 3.75 31.96 12.43
N ASP A 76 3.45 30.67 12.39
CA ASP A 76 2.13 30.12 12.81
C ASP A 76 1.73 30.56 14.24
N GLN A 77 2.69 31.04 15.03
CA GLN A 77 2.45 31.55 16.39
C GLN A 77 1.76 32.92 16.44
N GLU A 78 1.86 33.80 15.43
CA GLU A 78 1.17 35.08 15.44
C GLU A 78 -0.34 34.98 15.19
N ASN A 79 -0.81 33.92 14.53
CA ASN A 79 -2.25 33.67 14.35
C ASN A 79 -2.90 33.05 15.61
N GLU A 80 -2.12 32.51 16.53
CA GLU A 80 -2.63 32.03 17.83
C GLU A 80 -2.93 33.17 18.82
N SER A 81 -2.37 34.38 18.62
CA SER A 81 -2.56 35.52 19.52
C SER A 81 -3.83 36.35 19.27
N ASN A 82 -4.57 36.12 18.20
CA ASN A 82 -5.84 36.80 17.88
C ASN A 82 -7.10 36.07 18.38
N ILE A 83 -6.97 35.16 19.35
CA ILE A 83 -8.10 34.59 20.07
C ILE A 83 -8.49 35.61 21.15
N PRO A 84 -9.77 36.01 21.24
CA PRO A 84 -10.19 37.04 22.19
C PRO A 84 -9.89 36.60 23.62
N PRO A 85 -9.31 37.50 24.45
CA PRO A 85 -9.03 37.22 25.84
C PRO A 85 -10.33 37.44 26.64
N SER A 86 -11.14 36.44 26.78
CA SER A 86 -12.16 36.43 27.81
C SER A 86 -12.75 35.04 28.01
N GLY A 87 -12.36 34.37 29.06
CA GLY A 87 -13.14 33.45 29.89
C GLY A 87 -13.77 32.20 29.30
N ALA A 88 -13.97 32.10 27.99
CA ALA A 88 -14.46 30.92 27.31
C ALA A 88 -13.29 30.28 26.53
N ARG A 89 -12.82 29.12 26.99
CA ARG A 89 -11.84 28.32 26.21
C ARG A 89 -12.52 27.85 24.94
N GLY A 90 -12.10 28.38 23.78
CA GLY A 90 -12.62 27.96 22.48
C GLY A 90 -12.14 26.55 22.13
N ILE A 91 -13.04 25.70 21.62
CA ILE A 91 -12.69 24.39 21.06
C ILE A 91 -12.17 24.63 19.64
N LYS A 92 -10.92 24.26 19.37
CA LYS A 92 -10.34 24.33 18.02
C LYS A 92 -10.76 23.09 17.21
N VAL A 93 -11.40 23.33 16.08
CA VAL A 93 -11.84 22.28 15.14
C VAL A 93 -11.04 22.42 13.85
N PHE A 94 -10.57 21.30 13.30
CA PHE A 94 -10.02 21.24 11.95
C PHE A 94 -11.02 20.58 11.00
N THR A 95 -11.34 21.25 9.90
CA THR A 95 -12.22 20.69 8.86
C THR A 95 -11.67 20.95 7.46
N THR A 96 -11.88 20.01 6.56
CA THR A 96 -11.63 20.17 5.11
C THR A 96 -12.89 20.63 4.37
N ARG A 97 -14.03 20.79 5.08
CA ARG A 97 -15.33 21.13 4.54
C ARG A 97 -15.97 22.31 5.28
N PRO A 98 -15.31 23.50 5.35
CA PRO A 98 -15.92 24.67 5.98
C PRO A 98 -17.17 25.18 5.25
N ASP A 99 -17.36 24.79 3.97
CA ASP A 99 -18.56 25.03 3.18
C ASP A 99 -19.83 24.42 3.80
N THR A 100 -19.70 23.37 4.60
CA THR A 100 -20.83 22.66 5.21
C THR A 100 -21.15 23.10 6.64
N ILE A 101 -20.56 24.21 7.10
CA ILE A 101 -20.65 24.64 8.50
C ILE A 101 -22.09 24.83 9.00
N PHE A 102 -23.02 25.25 8.15
CA PHE A 102 -24.44 25.42 8.52
C PHE A 102 -25.19 24.09 8.68
N GLY A 103 -24.63 22.97 8.22
CA GLY A 103 -25.13 21.61 8.42
C GLY A 103 -24.67 20.97 9.72
N VAL A 104 -23.86 21.67 10.52
CA VAL A 104 -23.36 21.15 11.81
C VAL A 104 -24.56 21.02 12.79
N THR A 105 -24.72 19.79 13.31
CA THR A 105 -25.76 19.52 14.30
C THR A 105 -25.21 19.00 15.62
N PHE A 106 -23.94 18.55 15.64
CA PHE A 106 -23.23 18.21 16.86
C PHE A 106 -21.71 18.36 16.64
N MET A 107 -20.95 18.30 17.72
CA MET A 107 -19.49 18.20 17.71
C MET A 107 -19.08 16.91 18.38
N THR A 108 -17.98 16.31 17.89
CA THR A 108 -17.41 15.10 18.51
C THR A 108 -15.96 15.34 18.87
N LEU A 109 -15.62 15.02 20.11
CA LEU A 109 -14.23 14.99 20.61
C LEU A 109 -13.72 13.55 20.66
N ALA A 110 -12.41 13.38 20.49
CA ALA A 110 -11.77 12.12 20.83
C ALA A 110 -11.97 11.84 22.33
N PRO A 111 -12.20 10.59 22.75
CA PRO A 111 -12.37 10.25 24.17
C PRO A 111 -11.18 10.67 25.04
N GLU A 112 -9.97 10.72 24.49
CA GLU A 112 -8.72 11.11 25.14
C GLU A 112 -8.49 12.63 25.17
N HIS A 113 -9.34 13.42 24.52
CA HIS A 113 -9.16 14.88 24.41
C HIS A 113 -9.19 15.52 25.80
N GLU A 114 -8.22 16.38 26.12
CA GLU A 114 -8.04 16.99 27.44
C GLU A 114 -9.27 17.76 27.95
N LEU A 115 -10.00 18.43 27.04
CA LEU A 115 -11.21 19.18 27.37
C LEU A 115 -12.38 18.32 27.85
N VAL A 116 -12.42 17.03 27.54
CA VAL A 116 -13.55 16.14 27.88
C VAL A 116 -13.80 16.15 29.39
N LYS A 117 -12.75 16.03 30.18
CA LYS A 117 -12.85 16.06 31.65
C LYS A 117 -13.33 17.39 32.22
N GLU A 118 -13.02 18.50 31.54
CA GLU A 118 -13.36 19.83 31.98
C GLU A 118 -14.80 20.22 31.65
N ILE A 119 -15.31 19.80 30.48
CA ILE A 119 -16.65 20.18 29.99
C ILE A 119 -17.75 19.20 30.36
N THR A 120 -17.41 17.98 30.74
CA THR A 120 -18.41 16.96 31.12
C THR A 120 -19.17 17.39 32.36
N THR A 121 -20.50 17.47 32.22
CA THR A 121 -21.38 17.82 33.35
C THR A 121 -21.45 16.70 34.39
N ASP A 122 -21.79 17.02 35.64
CA ASP A 122 -21.86 16.01 36.70
C ASP A 122 -22.89 14.91 36.40
N ALA A 123 -23.94 15.25 35.65
CA ALA A 123 -24.99 14.31 35.27
C ALA A 123 -24.51 13.24 34.25
N GLN A 124 -23.56 13.57 33.41
CA GLN A 124 -22.99 12.68 32.37
C GLN A 124 -21.65 12.04 32.77
N ARG A 125 -21.10 12.44 33.88
CA ARG A 125 -19.72 12.04 34.29
C ARG A 125 -19.54 10.54 34.35
N GLU A 126 -20.44 9.80 34.95
CA GLU A 126 -20.34 8.35 35.09
C GLU A 126 -20.34 7.64 33.70
N GLU A 127 -21.22 8.06 32.81
CA GLU A 127 -21.32 7.50 31.46
C GLU A 127 -20.09 7.82 30.62
N VAL A 128 -19.62 9.08 30.66
CA VAL A 128 -18.44 9.53 29.91
C VAL A 128 -17.17 8.84 30.40
N GLU A 129 -16.97 8.71 31.71
CA GLU A 129 -15.80 8.02 32.29
C GLU A 129 -15.79 6.53 31.92
N ALA A 130 -16.94 5.85 32.00
CA ALA A 130 -17.08 4.46 31.58
C ALA A 130 -16.78 4.28 30.08
N TYR A 131 -17.22 5.22 29.23
CA TYR A 131 -16.93 5.19 27.80
C TYR A 131 -15.45 5.39 27.51
N ILE A 132 -14.79 6.34 28.18
CA ILE A 132 -13.33 6.57 28.06
C ILE A 132 -12.56 5.30 28.43
N GLU A 133 -12.89 4.67 29.56
CA GLU A 133 -12.23 3.44 30.00
C GLU A 133 -12.41 2.28 29.02
N ALA A 134 -13.60 2.11 28.47
CA ALA A 134 -13.89 1.09 27.47
C ALA A 134 -13.11 1.32 26.17
N THR A 135 -13.02 2.58 25.72
CA THR A 135 -12.33 2.96 24.48
C THR A 135 -10.80 2.85 24.63
N ALA A 136 -10.25 3.17 25.80
CA ALA A 136 -8.81 3.07 26.07
C ALA A 136 -8.26 1.64 25.95
N LYS A 137 -9.11 0.62 26.02
CA LYS A 137 -8.74 -0.80 25.83
C LYS A 137 -8.58 -1.20 24.37
N ARG A 138 -8.93 -0.31 23.42
CA ARG A 138 -8.86 -0.52 21.97
C ARG A 138 -7.77 0.36 21.35
N SER A 139 -6.96 -0.23 20.49
CA SER A 139 -5.97 0.54 19.74
C SER A 139 -6.64 1.45 18.70
N GLU A 140 -5.98 2.57 18.32
CA GLU A 140 -6.47 3.45 17.25
C GLU A 140 -6.73 2.68 15.94
N ARG A 141 -5.90 1.68 15.64
CA ARG A 141 -6.06 0.85 14.43
C ARG A 141 -7.32 -0.01 14.50
N GLU A 142 -7.66 -0.55 15.64
CA GLU A 142 -8.89 -1.32 15.85
C GLU A 142 -10.11 -0.42 15.74
N ARG A 143 -10.04 0.79 16.32
CA ARG A 143 -11.10 1.82 16.24
C ARG A 143 -11.32 2.26 14.79
N MET A 144 -10.25 2.45 14.01
CA MET A 144 -10.35 2.80 12.58
C MET A 144 -10.91 1.67 11.71
N ALA A 145 -10.64 0.41 12.08
CA ALA A 145 -11.09 -0.76 11.32
C ALA A 145 -12.55 -1.13 11.61
N ASP A 146 -13.07 -0.75 12.76
CA ASP A 146 -14.44 -1.04 13.18
C ASP A 146 -15.40 0.05 12.67
N VAL A 147 -15.78 -0.08 11.41
CA VAL A 147 -16.73 0.85 10.76
C VAL A 147 -18.19 0.52 11.08
N LYS A 148 -18.45 -0.62 11.73
CA LYS A 148 -19.81 -1.13 11.95
C LYS A 148 -20.38 -0.84 13.33
N THR A 149 -19.52 -0.57 14.30
CA THR A 149 -19.95 -0.31 15.68
C THR A 149 -20.06 1.19 15.90
N ILE A 150 -21.28 1.69 16.06
CA ILE A 150 -21.52 3.11 16.38
C ILE A 150 -21.58 3.23 17.90
N SER A 151 -20.68 4.03 18.46
CA SER A 151 -20.64 4.28 19.91
C SER A 151 -20.23 5.71 20.24
N GLY A 152 -20.70 6.23 21.34
CA GLY A 152 -20.41 7.57 21.82
C GLY A 152 -21.10 7.86 23.15
N ALA A 153 -20.72 8.97 23.78
CA ALA A 153 -21.39 9.47 24.98
C ALA A 153 -21.56 10.98 24.90
N PHE A 154 -22.69 11.48 25.37
CA PHE A 154 -22.96 12.91 25.44
C PHE A 154 -22.28 13.53 26.67
N THR A 155 -21.54 14.64 26.47
CA THR A 155 -20.82 15.30 27.57
C THR A 155 -21.73 16.18 28.48
N GLY A 156 -22.95 16.47 28.03
CA GLY A 156 -23.84 17.43 28.67
C GLY A 156 -23.50 18.89 28.35
N ALA A 157 -22.42 19.15 27.63
CA ALA A 157 -21.99 20.48 27.24
C ALA A 157 -22.39 20.84 25.81
N TYR A 158 -22.38 22.14 25.52
CA TYR A 158 -22.71 22.69 24.21
C TYR A 158 -21.65 23.71 23.78
N ALA A 159 -21.34 23.72 22.50
CA ALA A 159 -20.58 24.78 21.85
C ALA A 159 -21.50 25.79 21.17
N GLU A 160 -21.05 27.02 20.98
CA GLU A 160 -21.77 28.02 20.22
C GLU A 160 -21.41 27.97 18.74
N HIS A 161 -22.38 27.81 17.86
CA HIS A 161 -22.15 27.88 16.43
C HIS A 161 -21.65 29.28 16.01
N PRO A 162 -20.52 29.39 15.23
CA PRO A 162 -19.87 30.69 15.02
C PRO A 162 -20.74 31.74 14.31
N PHE A 163 -21.66 31.34 13.44
CA PHE A 163 -22.54 32.24 12.68
C PHE A 163 -23.93 32.34 13.29
N THR A 164 -24.63 31.21 13.50
CA THR A 164 -26.04 31.22 13.96
C THR A 164 -26.18 31.47 15.44
N LYS A 165 -25.12 31.30 16.23
CA LYS A 165 -25.09 31.39 17.70
C LYS A 165 -25.98 30.36 18.40
N GLU A 166 -26.45 29.36 17.68
CA GLU A 166 -27.20 28.23 18.22
C GLU A 166 -26.31 27.31 19.05
N PRO A 167 -26.82 26.69 20.11
CA PRO A 167 -26.06 25.71 20.88
C PRO A 167 -25.92 24.40 20.09
N VAL A 168 -24.68 23.90 19.98
CA VAL A 168 -24.31 22.65 19.31
C VAL A 168 -23.85 21.64 20.37
N PRO A 169 -24.54 20.49 20.57
CA PRO A 169 -24.19 19.53 21.60
C PRO A 169 -22.79 18.89 21.33
N ILE A 170 -22.05 18.64 22.41
CA ILE A 170 -20.71 18.06 22.34
C ILE A 170 -20.76 16.62 22.82
N TRP A 171 -20.36 15.70 21.96
CA TRP A 171 -20.25 14.27 22.18
C TRP A 171 -18.79 13.83 22.23
N ILE A 172 -18.53 12.66 22.77
CA ILE A 172 -17.29 11.91 22.55
C ILE A 172 -17.59 10.68 21.71
N GLY A 173 -16.69 10.34 20.80
CA GLY A 173 -16.86 9.20 19.90
C GLY A 173 -15.52 8.56 19.55
N ASP A 174 -15.46 7.24 19.51
CA ASP A 174 -14.23 6.47 19.25
C ASP A 174 -13.75 6.55 17.79
N TYR A 175 -14.60 7.03 16.88
CA TYR A 175 -14.23 7.28 15.48
C TYR A 175 -13.42 8.59 15.29
N VAL A 176 -13.35 9.45 16.31
CA VAL A 176 -12.48 10.63 16.34
C VAL A 176 -11.19 10.29 17.05
N LEU A 177 -10.05 10.55 16.40
CA LEU A 177 -8.72 10.25 16.91
C LEU A 177 -8.04 11.49 17.45
N ALA A 178 -7.44 11.40 18.63
CA ALA A 178 -6.72 12.52 19.24
C ALA A 178 -5.53 13.01 18.41
N GLY A 179 -4.88 12.11 17.67
CA GLY A 179 -3.74 12.41 16.78
C GLY A 179 -4.13 12.97 15.41
N TYR A 180 -5.43 13.11 15.10
CA TYR A 180 -5.88 13.65 13.82
C TYR A 180 -6.46 15.04 13.98
N GLY A 181 -5.82 16.02 13.34
CA GLY A 181 -6.21 17.44 13.46
C GLY A 181 -6.04 17.95 14.88
N THR A 182 -7.12 18.37 15.51
CA THR A 182 -7.19 18.87 16.89
C THR A 182 -7.79 17.85 17.85
N GLY A 183 -8.14 16.65 17.40
CA GLY A 183 -8.93 15.70 18.19
C GLY A 183 -10.39 16.13 18.41
N ALA A 184 -10.84 17.18 17.70
CA ALA A 184 -12.19 17.71 17.72
C ALA A 184 -12.70 17.90 16.29
N VAL A 185 -13.90 17.44 15.99
CA VAL A 185 -14.51 17.58 14.68
C VAL A 185 -15.90 18.23 14.80
N MET A 186 -16.25 19.03 13.80
CA MET A 186 -17.62 19.44 13.57
C MET A 186 -18.32 18.33 12.79
N ALA A 187 -19.42 17.83 13.29
CA ALA A 187 -20.18 16.77 12.65
C ALA A 187 -21.28 17.34 11.75
N VAL A 188 -21.27 16.88 10.50
CA VAL A 188 -22.20 17.30 9.45
C VAL A 188 -22.92 16.08 8.88
N PRO A 189 -23.97 15.59 9.52
CA PRO A 189 -24.64 14.35 9.14
C PRO A 189 -25.14 14.29 7.69
N CYS A 190 -25.59 15.41 7.13
CA CYS A 190 -26.03 15.43 5.74
C CYS A 190 -24.89 15.29 4.72
N GLY A 191 -23.61 15.51 5.13
CA GLY A 191 -22.44 15.54 4.25
C GLY A 191 -21.36 14.50 4.54
N ASP A 192 -21.45 13.77 5.66
CA ASP A 192 -20.52 12.72 6.06
C ASP A 192 -21.27 11.49 6.55
N GLN A 193 -20.97 10.31 6.01
CA GLN A 193 -21.70 9.08 6.32
C GLN A 193 -21.53 8.63 7.77
N ARG A 194 -20.34 8.80 8.37
CA ARG A 194 -20.13 8.43 9.78
C ARG A 194 -20.93 9.33 10.72
N ASP A 195 -20.95 10.62 10.44
CA ASP A 195 -21.75 11.58 11.18
C ASP A 195 -23.24 11.30 11.00
N TYR A 196 -23.66 10.88 9.80
CA TYR A 196 -25.04 10.47 9.50
C TYR A 196 -25.46 9.26 10.33
N ASP A 197 -24.65 8.21 10.31
CA ASP A 197 -24.92 6.98 11.05
C ASP A 197 -24.96 7.25 12.57
N PHE A 198 -24.03 8.09 13.05
CA PHE A 198 -24.01 8.52 14.45
C PHE A 198 -25.26 9.32 14.82
N ALA A 199 -25.64 10.28 13.99
CA ALA A 199 -26.84 11.10 14.21
C ALA A 199 -28.12 10.25 14.22
N LYS A 200 -28.26 9.29 13.31
CA LYS A 200 -29.37 8.33 13.28
C LYS A 200 -29.41 7.47 14.54
N HIS A 201 -28.26 6.95 14.99
CA HIS A 201 -28.15 6.09 16.16
C HIS A 201 -28.55 6.81 17.46
N PHE A 202 -28.13 8.07 17.62
CA PHE A 202 -28.40 8.86 18.82
C PHE A 202 -29.57 9.83 18.68
N GLU A 203 -30.39 9.71 17.63
CA GLU A 203 -31.56 10.55 17.35
C GLU A 203 -31.22 12.05 17.28
N ILE A 204 -30.01 12.40 16.77
CA ILE A 204 -29.60 13.79 16.60
C ILE A 204 -30.21 14.34 15.30
N PRO A 205 -30.78 15.56 15.27
CA PRO A 205 -31.33 16.13 14.06
C PRO A 205 -30.32 16.24 12.91
N ILE A 206 -30.74 15.93 11.68
CA ILE A 206 -29.97 16.10 10.47
C ILE A 206 -30.51 17.31 9.70
N LYS A 207 -29.64 18.30 9.43
CA LYS A 207 -29.98 19.51 8.67
C LYS A 207 -29.53 19.31 7.22
N ASP A 208 -30.47 19.37 6.27
CA ASP A 208 -30.14 19.35 4.85
C ASP A 208 -29.65 20.71 4.36
N ILE A 209 -28.44 20.74 3.80
CA ILE A 209 -27.80 21.95 3.28
C ILE A 209 -27.41 21.80 1.80
N PHE A 210 -27.98 20.85 1.09
CA PHE A 210 -27.67 20.63 -0.33
C PHE A 210 -28.91 20.84 -1.20
N GLU A 211 -28.73 21.47 -2.34
CA GLU A 211 -29.80 21.62 -3.31
C GLU A 211 -29.94 20.31 -4.12
N ASN A 212 -31.17 19.79 -4.19
CA ASN A 212 -31.49 18.57 -4.96
C ASN A 212 -30.75 17.29 -4.55
N ALA A 213 -30.26 17.18 -3.31
CA ALA A 213 -29.73 15.95 -2.75
C ALA A 213 -30.81 15.20 -1.95
N ASP A 214 -30.87 13.91 -2.10
CA ASP A 214 -31.69 13.04 -1.25
C ASP A 214 -30.82 12.51 -0.11
N ILE A 215 -31.10 12.92 1.11
CA ILE A 215 -30.41 12.51 2.34
C ILE A 215 -31.28 11.64 3.23
N SER A 216 -32.34 11.04 2.71
CA SER A 216 -33.28 10.22 3.51
C SER A 216 -32.67 8.92 4.00
N GLU A 217 -31.83 8.27 3.19
CA GLU A 217 -31.22 6.96 3.44
C GLU A 217 -29.72 7.05 3.76
N GLU A 218 -29.00 8.01 3.16
CA GLU A 218 -27.55 8.16 3.30
C GLU A 218 -27.10 9.62 3.20
N ALA A 219 -25.85 9.91 3.61
CA ALA A 219 -25.27 11.23 3.51
C ALA A 219 -24.85 11.57 2.06
N HIS A 220 -25.02 12.83 1.66
CA HIS A 220 -24.51 13.32 0.37
C HIS A 220 -23.04 13.74 0.47
N SER A 221 -22.11 12.86 0.16
CA SER A 221 -20.66 13.12 0.22
C SER A 221 -20.06 13.72 -1.07
N GLY A 222 -20.86 13.91 -2.11
CA GLY A 222 -20.47 14.48 -3.40
C GLY A 222 -19.91 15.90 -3.28
N LYS A 223 -18.96 16.25 -4.16
CA LYS A 223 -18.36 17.60 -4.24
C LYS A 223 -18.63 18.28 -5.56
N GLU A 224 -18.50 17.55 -6.67
CA GLU A 224 -18.72 18.09 -8.01
C GLU A 224 -20.21 18.27 -8.30
N GLY A 225 -20.57 19.45 -8.75
CA GLY A 225 -21.96 19.80 -9.06
C GLY A 225 -22.85 20.00 -7.84
N THR A 226 -22.30 19.96 -6.62
CA THR A 226 -23.06 20.21 -5.38
C THR A 226 -23.23 21.71 -5.17
N VAL A 227 -24.47 22.15 -5.02
CA VAL A 227 -24.86 23.52 -4.69
C VAL A 227 -25.34 23.55 -3.24
N ILE A 228 -24.83 24.51 -2.46
CA ILE A 228 -25.19 24.70 -1.05
C ILE A 228 -26.55 25.36 -0.95
N ALA A 229 -27.41 24.86 -0.07
CA ALA A 229 -28.73 25.40 0.25
C ALA A 229 -28.87 25.63 1.75
N ASN A 230 -29.91 26.30 2.21
CA ASN A 230 -30.25 26.49 3.63
C ASN A 230 -29.07 26.96 4.51
N SER A 231 -28.11 27.71 3.95
CA SER A 231 -26.81 28.01 4.55
C SER A 231 -26.49 29.52 4.51
N ASP A 232 -27.47 30.38 4.75
CA ASP A 232 -27.34 31.85 4.77
C ASP A 232 -26.54 32.36 3.58
N PHE A 233 -25.39 33.02 3.80
CA PHE A 233 -24.55 33.63 2.77
C PHE A 233 -23.87 32.62 1.86
N LEU A 234 -23.88 31.30 2.14
CA LEU A 234 -23.36 30.23 1.31
C LEU A 234 -24.41 29.64 0.36
N SER A 235 -25.71 29.92 0.58
CA SER A 235 -26.79 29.38 -0.25
C SER A 235 -26.66 29.81 -1.71
N GLY A 236 -26.86 28.87 -2.63
CA GLY A 236 -26.76 29.07 -4.08
C GLY A 236 -25.34 29.02 -4.64
N LEU A 237 -24.32 28.77 -3.81
CA LEU A 237 -22.93 28.68 -4.26
C LEU A 237 -22.54 27.22 -4.50
N GLU A 238 -21.69 27.02 -5.50
CA GLU A 238 -21.03 25.74 -5.70
C GLU A 238 -19.95 25.47 -4.65
N TYR A 239 -19.58 24.21 -4.45
CA TYR A 239 -18.63 23.74 -3.44
C TYR A 239 -17.37 24.61 -3.30
N LYS A 240 -16.67 24.91 -4.43
CA LYS A 240 -15.41 25.67 -4.38
C LYS A 240 -15.58 27.11 -3.93
N GLU A 241 -16.63 27.77 -4.41
CA GLU A 241 -16.96 29.16 -4.02
C GLU A 241 -17.43 29.23 -2.59
N ALA A 242 -18.29 28.29 -2.16
CA ALA A 242 -18.79 28.21 -0.80
C ALA A 242 -17.65 28.00 0.20
N LEU A 243 -16.67 27.12 -0.12
CA LEU A 243 -15.50 26.85 0.72
C LEU A 243 -14.67 28.11 0.94
N GLN A 244 -14.33 28.84 -0.14
CA GLN A 244 -13.53 30.08 -0.04
C GLN A 244 -14.28 31.15 0.74
N LYS A 245 -15.57 31.32 0.49
CA LYS A 245 -16.39 32.32 1.16
C LYS A 245 -16.61 32.01 2.66
N ALA A 246 -16.74 30.72 3.01
CA ALA A 246 -16.81 30.30 4.40
C ALA A 246 -15.53 30.65 5.16
N ILE A 247 -14.35 30.38 4.59
CA ILE A 247 -13.06 30.73 5.19
C ILE A 247 -12.96 32.23 5.42
N LEU A 248 -13.20 33.06 4.38
CA LEU A 248 -13.16 34.51 4.50
C LEU A 248 -14.09 35.03 5.58
N LYS A 249 -15.30 34.49 5.68
CA LYS A 249 -16.27 34.91 6.69
C LYS A 249 -15.87 34.49 8.12
N LEU A 250 -15.25 33.32 8.28
CA LEU A 250 -14.70 32.88 9.57
C LEU A 250 -13.53 33.78 10.01
N GLU A 251 -12.70 34.20 9.07
CA GLU A 251 -11.58 35.16 9.31
C GLU A 251 -12.12 36.55 9.70
N GLU A 252 -13.14 37.04 8.99
CA GLU A 252 -13.78 38.35 9.30
C GLU A 252 -14.32 38.42 10.73
N ILE A 253 -14.93 37.34 11.22
CA ILE A 253 -15.50 37.30 12.59
C ILE A 253 -14.49 36.83 13.66
N GLY A 254 -13.23 36.52 13.26
CA GLY A 254 -12.20 36.03 14.15
C GLY A 254 -12.46 34.63 14.73
N ALA A 255 -13.33 33.84 14.10
CA ALA A 255 -13.70 32.50 14.58
C ALA A 255 -12.88 31.36 13.94
N GLY A 256 -12.05 31.65 12.94
CA GLY A 256 -11.22 30.66 12.26
C GLY A 256 -10.37 31.27 11.17
N TYR A 257 -9.52 30.50 10.55
CA TYR A 257 -8.68 30.92 9.42
C TYR A 257 -8.41 29.75 8.46
N GLY A 258 -8.12 30.07 7.20
CA GLY A 258 -7.69 29.09 6.21
C GLY A 258 -6.26 28.60 6.47
N LYS A 259 -6.08 27.30 6.66
CA LYS A 259 -4.77 26.67 6.83
C LYS A 259 -4.54 25.60 5.78
N THR A 260 -3.42 25.67 5.07
CA THR A 260 -3.00 24.57 4.21
C THR A 260 -2.43 23.45 5.08
N ASN A 261 -3.11 22.31 5.10
CA ASN A 261 -2.66 21.14 5.82
C ASN A 261 -2.12 20.11 4.83
N TYR A 262 -0.85 19.74 4.99
CA TYR A 262 -0.23 18.70 4.18
C TYR A 262 -0.69 17.33 4.68
N ARG A 263 -1.10 16.43 3.77
CA ARG A 263 -1.52 15.06 4.12
C ARG A 263 -0.34 14.13 4.46
N LEU A 264 0.67 14.67 5.12
CA LEU A 264 1.78 13.88 5.62
C LEU A 264 1.49 13.57 7.09
N ARG A 265 1.45 12.27 7.42
CA ARG A 265 1.53 11.82 8.81
C ARG A 265 2.98 11.82 9.21
N ASP A 266 3.27 12.23 10.43
CA ASP A 266 4.59 12.06 11.01
C ASP A 266 5.00 10.59 10.96
N ALA A 267 6.21 10.33 10.48
CA ALA A 267 6.77 8.99 10.50
C ALA A 267 7.26 8.67 11.90
N VAL A 268 6.50 7.82 12.60
CA VAL A 268 6.91 7.34 13.93
C VAL A 268 7.99 6.29 13.76
N PHE A 269 9.19 6.56 14.28
CA PHE A 269 10.34 5.65 14.23
C PHE A 269 10.35 4.63 15.38
N SER A 270 9.21 4.27 15.91
CA SER A 270 9.06 3.27 16.97
C SER A 270 7.96 2.26 16.64
N ARG A 271 8.06 1.07 17.19
CA ARG A 271 7.08 0.00 17.04
C ARG A 271 6.79 -0.64 18.38
N GLN A 272 5.53 -0.91 18.63
CA GLN A 272 5.02 -1.65 19.78
C GLN A 272 5.22 -3.15 19.56
N ARG A 273 6.47 -3.56 19.34
CA ARG A 273 6.86 -4.95 19.06
C ARG A 273 8.05 -5.35 19.92
N TYR A 274 8.19 -6.64 20.18
CA TYR A 274 9.37 -7.19 20.86
C TYR A 274 10.59 -7.21 19.93
N TRP A 275 10.42 -7.76 18.72
CA TRP A 275 11.51 -7.90 17.74
C TRP A 275 11.80 -6.56 17.04
N GLY A 276 12.98 -6.05 17.29
CA GLY A 276 13.55 -4.82 16.78
C GLY A 276 14.71 -4.38 17.66
N GLU A 277 15.54 -3.45 17.19
CA GLU A 277 16.60 -2.87 17.98
C GLU A 277 15.98 -2.02 19.12
N PRO A 278 16.37 -2.27 20.38
CA PRO A 278 15.87 -1.48 21.50
C PRO A 278 16.46 -0.08 21.49
N PHE A 279 15.66 0.90 21.88
CA PHE A 279 16.18 2.26 22.06
C PHE A 279 17.03 2.36 23.34
N PRO A 280 18.26 2.89 23.28
CA PRO A 280 19.10 3.08 24.45
C PRO A 280 18.65 4.29 25.27
N VAL A 281 17.38 4.31 25.66
CA VAL A 281 16.73 5.43 26.35
C VAL A 281 16.04 4.97 27.62
N TYR A 282 16.24 5.73 28.70
CA TYR A 282 15.49 5.59 29.95
C TYR A 282 14.83 6.91 30.34
N TYR A 283 13.83 6.89 31.19
CA TYR A 283 13.02 8.07 31.51
C TYR A 283 13.19 8.52 32.96
N VAL A 284 13.64 9.75 33.15
CA VAL A 284 13.71 10.41 34.47
C VAL A 284 12.59 11.42 34.58
N ASN A 285 11.62 11.20 35.45
CA ASN A 285 10.42 12.06 35.57
C ASN A 285 9.70 12.28 34.23
N GLY A 286 9.62 11.25 33.40
CA GLY A 286 8.99 11.32 32.07
C GLY A 286 9.86 11.96 30.98
N LEU A 287 11.06 12.45 31.30
CA LEU A 287 12.00 13.01 30.33
C LEU A 287 13.01 11.97 29.85
N PRO A 288 13.20 11.79 28.53
CA PRO A 288 14.11 10.79 27.98
C PRO A 288 15.57 11.15 28.28
N GLN A 289 16.35 10.15 28.67
CA GLN A 289 17.80 10.22 28.88
C GLN A 289 18.47 9.11 28.08
N MET A 290 19.63 9.39 27.50
CA MET A 290 20.40 8.42 26.74
C MET A 290 21.28 7.56 27.68
N ILE A 291 21.42 6.29 27.35
CA ILE A 291 22.46 5.42 27.91
C ILE A 291 23.79 5.79 27.26
N ASP A 292 24.84 5.93 28.04
CA ASP A 292 26.17 6.25 27.53
C ASP A 292 26.70 5.14 26.61
N ILE A 293 27.42 5.53 25.56
CA ILE A 293 27.91 4.64 24.53
C ILE A 293 28.77 3.47 25.07
N GLU A 294 29.47 3.70 26.18
CA GLU A 294 30.32 2.69 26.83
C GLU A 294 29.52 1.51 27.38
N HIS A 295 28.20 1.65 27.51
CA HIS A 295 27.29 0.65 28.08
C HIS A 295 26.39 -0.02 27.03
N LEU A 296 26.69 0.21 25.77
CA LEU A 296 26.03 -0.45 24.63
C LEU A 296 26.82 -1.69 24.20
N PRO A 297 26.18 -2.69 23.59
CA PRO A 297 24.77 -2.71 23.13
C PRO A 297 23.77 -3.00 24.26
N LEU A 298 22.56 -2.43 24.14
CA LEU A 298 21.42 -2.79 24.97
C LEU A 298 20.75 -4.03 24.37
N HIS A 299 20.73 -5.14 25.12
CA HIS A 299 20.14 -6.40 24.68
C HIS A 299 18.66 -6.50 25.05
N LEU A 300 17.86 -7.10 24.17
CA LEU A 300 16.45 -7.42 24.46
C LEU A 300 16.37 -8.41 25.63
N PRO A 301 15.47 -8.18 26.60
CA PRO A 301 15.29 -9.08 27.74
C PRO A 301 14.49 -10.32 27.33
N GLU A 302 14.64 -11.41 28.06
CA GLU A 302 13.73 -12.55 27.92
C GLU A 302 12.32 -12.18 28.43
N VAL A 303 11.30 -12.54 27.66
CA VAL A 303 9.89 -12.36 28.01
C VAL A 303 9.14 -13.69 27.86
N GLU A 304 8.13 -13.90 28.70
CA GLU A 304 7.32 -15.12 28.64
C GLU A 304 6.32 -15.09 27.45
N LYS A 305 5.89 -13.89 27.03
CA LYS A 305 4.93 -13.66 25.95
C LYS A 305 5.35 -12.48 25.08
N TYR A 306 5.26 -12.63 23.78
CA TYR A 306 5.53 -11.55 22.78
C TYR A 306 4.28 -10.73 22.46
N LEU A 307 3.31 -10.71 23.36
CA LEU A 307 2.07 -9.95 23.24
C LEU A 307 2.14 -8.67 24.07
N PRO A 308 1.33 -7.66 23.76
CA PRO A 308 1.16 -6.50 24.63
C PRO A 308 0.77 -6.91 26.06
N THR A 309 1.01 -6.02 27.02
CA THR A 309 0.55 -6.21 28.41
C THR A 309 -0.98 -6.17 28.48
N GLU A 310 -1.57 -6.58 29.58
CA GLU A 310 -3.02 -6.48 29.81
C GLU A 310 -3.51 -5.01 29.84
N THR A 311 -2.61 -4.07 30.12
CA THR A 311 -2.85 -2.62 30.10
C THR A 311 -2.60 -1.97 28.74
N GLY A 312 -2.21 -2.75 27.71
CA GLY A 312 -1.97 -2.28 26.35
C GLY A 312 -0.57 -1.74 26.09
N GLU A 313 0.37 -1.87 27.05
CA GLU A 313 1.77 -1.48 26.82
C GLU A 313 2.47 -2.45 25.86
N PRO A 314 3.55 -2.00 25.18
CA PRO A 314 4.35 -2.85 24.29
C PRO A 314 4.86 -4.13 24.99
N PRO A 315 5.20 -5.19 24.23
CA PRO A 315 5.63 -6.48 24.78
C PRO A 315 6.78 -6.43 25.78
N LEU A 316 7.68 -5.44 25.66
CA LEU A 316 8.77 -5.22 26.63
C LEU A 316 8.27 -4.87 28.04
N GLY A 317 7.03 -4.38 28.18
CA GLY A 317 6.37 -4.19 29.47
C GLY A 317 6.15 -5.48 30.27
N ASN A 318 6.17 -6.66 29.60
CA ASN A 318 6.12 -7.96 30.27
C ASN A 318 7.47 -8.44 30.84
N ALA A 319 8.55 -7.70 30.59
CA ALA A 319 9.88 -8.12 31.01
C ALA A 319 10.08 -7.97 32.50
N LYS A 320 10.61 -9.00 33.15
CA LYS A 320 10.92 -9.00 34.59
C LYS A 320 12.06 -8.04 34.95
N LYS A 321 12.92 -7.68 33.98
CA LYS A 321 14.05 -6.77 34.11
C LYS A 321 14.10 -5.89 32.90
N TRP A 322 13.54 -4.66 33.01
CA TRP A 322 13.60 -3.67 31.91
C TRP A 322 13.62 -2.24 32.53
N PHE A 323 14.52 -2.04 33.50
CA PHE A 323 14.81 -0.77 34.13
C PHE A 323 16.31 -0.52 34.10
N TRP A 324 16.71 0.73 33.89
CA TRP A 324 18.10 1.15 33.93
C TRP A 324 18.52 1.62 35.31
N ASN A 325 19.55 1.01 35.88
CA ASN A 325 20.18 1.51 37.08
C ASN A 325 21.36 2.42 36.67
N ARG A 326 21.18 3.73 36.78
CA ARG A 326 22.15 4.75 36.36
C ARG A 326 23.47 4.68 37.16
N LYS A 327 23.45 4.21 38.38
CA LYS A 327 24.62 4.08 39.24
C LYS A 327 25.45 2.82 38.97
N LEU A 328 24.76 1.76 38.57
CA LEU A 328 25.40 0.47 38.24
C LEU A 328 25.61 0.27 36.75
N ASN A 329 25.10 1.18 35.95
CA ASN A 329 25.13 1.17 34.46
C ASN A 329 24.72 -0.17 33.86
N LYS A 330 23.56 -0.68 34.30
CA LYS A 330 23.02 -1.98 33.84
C LYS A 330 21.50 -2.08 33.94
N VAL A 331 20.95 -3.00 33.18
CA VAL A 331 19.53 -3.34 33.22
C VAL A 331 19.24 -4.16 34.51
N VAL A 332 18.18 -3.77 35.25
CA VAL A 332 17.77 -4.36 36.52
C VAL A 332 16.25 -4.59 36.53
N ALA A 333 15.77 -5.27 37.57
CA ALA A 333 14.34 -5.37 37.87
C ALA A 333 13.77 -4.01 38.32
N PRO A 334 12.44 -3.82 38.27
CA PRO A 334 11.80 -2.62 38.81
C PRO A 334 12.15 -2.43 40.30
N PRO A 335 12.25 -1.21 40.81
CA PRO A 335 12.56 -0.92 42.21
C PRO A 335 11.42 -1.39 43.12
N LEU A 336 11.79 -1.83 44.34
CA LEU A 336 10.84 -2.07 45.40
C LEU A 336 10.38 -0.75 46.02
N GLU A 337 9.23 -0.74 46.70
CA GLU A 337 8.71 0.45 47.39
C GLU A 337 9.76 0.98 48.40
N GLY A 338 10.18 2.23 48.19
CA GLY A 338 11.23 2.89 49.02
C GLY A 338 12.66 2.68 48.55
N GLU A 339 12.91 1.91 47.52
CA GLU A 339 14.21 1.74 46.87
C GLU A 339 14.16 2.27 45.45
N GLY A 340 15.09 3.08 45.02
CA GLY A 340 15.19 3.33 43.58
C GLY A 340 15.49 4.73 43.09
N GLU A 341 16.15 5.58 43.87
CA GLU A 341 16.56 6.94 43.40
C GLU A 341 17.36 6.94 42.10
N ASP A 342 18.03 5.82 41.74
CA ASP A 342 18.84 5.67 40.52
C ASP A 342 18.31 4.60 39.55
N ILE A 343 17.08 4.11 39.70
CA ILE A 343 16.47 3.09 38.82
C ILE A 343 15.31 3.68 38.03
N PHE A 344 15.41 3.64 36.74
CA PHE A 344 14.49 4.32 35.80
C PHE A 344 13.93 3.37 34.76
N PRO A 345 12.67 3.52 34.31
CA PRO A 345 12.09 2.70 33.26
C PRO A 345 12.80 2.94 31.92
N LEU A 346 13.08 1.85 31.19
CA LEU A 346 13.58 1.88 29.83
C LEU A 346 12.42 2.07 28.82
N GLU A 347 12.74 2.56 27.63
CA GLU A 347 11.79 2.63 26.51
C GLU A 347 11.25 1.24 26.20
N LEU A 348 9.91 1.12 26.06
CA LEU A 348 9.22 -0.13 25.80
C LEU A 348 9.06 -0.43 24.31
N ASN A 349 9.18 0.59 23.46
CA ASN A 349 9.13 0.41 22.01
C ASN A 349 10.50 -0.06 21.47
N THR A 350 10.49 -0.66 20.30
CA THR A 350 11.68 -1.00 19.54
C THR A 350 11.75 -0.19 18.25
N MET A 351 12.92 -0.11 17.63
CA MET A 351 13.06 0.46 16.31
C MET A 351 12.30 -0.41 15.29
N PRO A 352 11.89 0.15 14.12
CA PRO A 352 11.31 -0.65 13.04
C PRO A 352 12.26 -1.78 12.63
N GLY A 353 11.71 -2.93 12.23
CA GLY A 353 12.54 -4.03 11.70
C GLY A 353 13.40 -3.64 10.48
N TRP A 354 13.02 -2.58 9.78
CA TRP A 354 13.80 -1.99 8.69
C TRP A 354 15.01 -1.17 9.14
N ALA A 355 15.15 -0.82 10.42
CA ALA A 355 16.23 0.01 10.91
C ALA A 355 17.59 -0.63 10.63
N GLY A 356 17.87 -1.79 11.20
CA GLY A 356 19.13 -2.51 10.99
C GLY A 356 19.30 -3.00 9.56
N SER A 357 18.23 -3.52 8.94
CA SER A 357 18.28 -4.07 7.58
C SER A 357 18.41 -3.03 6.46
N SER A 358 18.40 -1.74 6.79
CA SER A 358 18.40 -0.69 5.77
C SER A 358 19.75 -0.02 5.56
N TRP A 359 20.73 -0.26 6.45
CA TRP A 359 22.09 0.26 6.30
C TRP A 359 23.14 -0.85 6.27
N TYR A 360 22.75 -2.12 6.27
CA TYR A 360 23.62 -3.29 6.26
C TYR A 360 24.66 -3.26 5.12
N LEU A 361 24.31 -2.63 3.99
CA LEU A 361 25.16 -2.49 2.83
C LEU A 361 26.51 -1.83 3.16
N PHE A 362 26.53 -0.84 4.05
CA PHE A 362 27.76 -0.21 4.52
C PHE A 362 28.51 -1.09 5.51
N ARG A 363 27.80 -1.80 6.38
CA ARG A 363 28.41 -2.75 7.30
C ARG A 363 29.13 -3.91 6.55
N TYR A 364 28.58 -4.35 5.44
CA TYR A 364 29.18 -5.40 4.61
C TYR A 364 30.50 -4.97 3.96
N MET A 365 30.75 -3.68 3.79
CA MET A 365 32.02 -3.19 3.25
C MET A 365 33.21 -3.50 4.16
N ASP A 366 32.94 -3.70 5.47
CA ASP A 366 33.98 -4.03 6.48
C ASP A 366 33.40 -4.94 7.57
N ALA A 367 32.84 -6.07 7.18
CA ALA A 367 32.05 -6.96 8.05
C ALA A 367 32.85 -7.54 9.23
N GLY A 368 34.18 -7.66 9.11
CA GLY A 368 35.07 -8.15 10.16
C GLY A 368 35.56 -7.10 11.14
N ASN A 369 35.13 -5.85 11.03
CA ASN A 369 35.56 -4.78 11.91
C ASN A 369 34.80 -4.82 13.24
N ASP A 370 35.51 -4.96 14.35
CA ASP A 370 34.93 -5.04 15.70
C ASP A 370 34.92 -3.69 16.43
N GLU A 371 35.54 -2.65 15.87
CA GLU A 371 35.68 -1.34 16.54
C GLU A 371 34.63 -0.31 16.04
N VAL A 372 34.37 -0.32 14.71
CA VAL A 372 33.41 0.58 14.07
C VAL A 372 32.54 -0.20 13.07
N PHE A 373 31.41 0.38 12.66
CA PHE A 373 30.50 -0.32 11.73
C PHE A 373 31.14 -0.57 10.35
N ALA A 374 32.04 0.29 9.92
CA ALA A 374 32.96 0.12 8.80
C ALA A 374 34.07 1.16 8.90
N SER A 375 35.31 0.81 8.52
CA SER A 375 36.45 1.72 8.48
C SER A 375 36.29 2.77 7.38
N GLU A 376 36.82 3.97 7.59
CA GLU A 376 36.80 5.04 6.59
C GLU A 376 37.46 4.57 5.28
N ALA A 377 38.54 3.81 5.36
CA ALA A 377 39.21 3.26 4.17
C ALA A 377 38.30 2.33 3.34
N ALA A 378 37.53 1.49 3.99
CA ALA A 378 36.59 0.61 3.30
C ALA A 378 35.41 1.39 2.68
N LEU A 379 34.88 2.37 3.41
CA LEU A 379 33.80 3.25 2.94
C LEU A 379 34.27 4.13 1.77
N ASP A 380 35.50 4.62 1.79
CA ASP A 380 36.08 5.39 0.69
C ASP A 380 36.38 4.55 -0.54
N TYR A 381 36.70 3.27 -0.36
CA TYR A 381 36.96 2.36 -1.48
C TYR A 381 35.68 1.90 -2.18
N TRP A 382 34.65 1.49 -1.42
CA TRP A 382 33.43 0.93 -1.98
C TRP A 382 32.39 1.99 -2.35
N GLU A 383 32.32 3.09 -1.60
CA GLU A 383 31.36 4.20 -1.77
C GLU A 383 29.90 3.72 -1.83
N ASN A 384 29.19 4.06 -2.92
CA ASN A 384 27.83 3.60 -3.19
C ASN A 384 27.84 2.16 -3.75
N VAL A 385 26.78 1.41 -3.51
CA VAL A 385 26.57 0.12 -4.18
C VAL A 385 26.36 0.36 -5.69
N ASP A 386 27.13 -0.31 -6.52
CA ASP A 386 27.12 -0.10 -7.98
C ASP A 386 25.80 -0.49 -8.61
N LEU A 387 25.21 -1.62 -8.18
CA LEU A 387 23.95 -2.16 -8.69
C LEU A 387 23.14 -2.78 -7.54
N TYR A 388 21.92 -2.30 -7.36
CA TYR A 388 20.98 -2.83 -6.38
C TYR A 388 19.70 -3.29 -7.07
N ILE A 389 19.35 -4.57 -6.91
CA ILE A 389 18.20 -5.18 -7.56
C ILE A 389 17.26 -5.73 -6.49
N GLY A 390 15.99 -5.39 -6.57
CA GLY A 390 14.98 -5.87 -5.64
C GLY A 390 13.56 -5.64 -6.13
N GLY A 391 12.57 -6.25 -5.46
CA GLY A 391 11.17 -6.08 -5.81
C GLY A 391 10.65 -4.69 -5.46
N SER A 392 9.68 -4.21 -6.23
CA SER A 392 9.02 -2.92 -6.01
C SER A 392 8.24 -2.85 -4.69
N GLU A 393 7.90 -3.98 -4.06
CA GLU A 393 7.26 -4.06 -2.74
C GLU A 393 8.13 -3.51 -1.61
N HIS A 394 9.43 -3.39 -1.83
CA HIS A 394 10.37 -2.83 -0.87
C HIS A 394 10.49 -1.31 -0.93
N ALA A 395 9.85 -0.65 -1.89
CA ALA A 395 9.97 0.80 -2.13
C ALA A 395 9.58 1.65 -0.92
N THR A 396 8.45 1.33 -0.28
CA THR A 396 7.91 2.09 0.86
C THR A 396 8.51 1.72 2.22
N GLY A 397 9.29 0.66 2.28
CA GLY A 397 9.96 0.18 3.48
C GLY A 397 11.47 0.29 3.36
N HIS A 398 12.12 -0.82 3.00
CA HIS A 398 13.57 -0.96 2.94
C HIS A 398 14.28 0.14 2.12
N LEU A 399 13.82 0.44 0.89
CA LEU A 399 14.49 1.40 0.02
C LEU A 399 14.40 2.84 0.57
N LEU A 400 13.23 3.22 1.11
CA LEU A 400 13.05 4.52 1.75
C LEU A 400 13.95 4.67 2.98
N TYR A 401 14.01 3.65 3.85
CA TYR A 401 14.88 3.66 5.02
C TYR A 401 16.37 3.63 4.66
N SER A 402 16.78 2.87 3.63
CA SER A 402 18.18 2.87 3.17
C SER A 402 18.63 4.26 2.75
N ARG A 403 17.79 4.97 2.01
CA ARG A 403 18.06 6.34 1.60
C ARG A 403 18.09 7.30 2.80
N PHE A 404 17.14 7.18 3.73
CA PHE A 404 17.10 7.96 4.95
C PHE A 404 18.37 7.75 5.80
N TRP A 405 18.76 6.49 6.03
CA TRP A 405 19.96 6.18 6.80
C TRP A 405 21.24 6.68 6.14
N THR A 406 21.37 6.58 4.82
CA THR A 406 22.52 7.11 4.09
C THR A 406 22.67 8.61 4.30
N LYS A 407 21.57 9.36 4.16
CA LYS A 407 21.57 10.82 4.39
C LYS A 407 21.88 11.17 5.84
N PHE A 408 21.27 10.48 6.79
CA PHE A 408 21.51 10.66 8.22
C PHE A 408 22.98 10.39 8.59
N LEU A 409 23.54 9.27 8.14
CA LEU A 409 24.94 8.91 8.41
C LEU A 409 25.91 9.90 7.76
N LYS A 410 25.59 10.42 6.56
CA LYS A 410 26.34 11.53 5.95
C LYS A 410 26.26 12.80 6.78
N ASP A 411 25.08 13.24 7.20
CA ASP A 411 24.90 14.43 8.02
C ASP A 411 25.64 14.34 9.35
N ARG A 412 25.80 13.12 9.87
CA ARG A 412 26.59 12.83 11.08
C ARG A 412 28.09 12.64 10.81
N GLY A 413 28.53 12.72 9.55
CA GLY A 413 29.95 12.63 9.16
C GLY A 413 30.52 11.19 9.06
N TYR A 414 29.67 10.17 9.09
CA TYR A 414 30.11 8.78 8.95
C TYR A 414 30.24 8.33 7.48
N LEU A 415 29.50 8.95 6.57
CA LEU A 415 29.54 8.67 5.14
C LEU A 415 29.84 9.93 4.34
N LYS A 416 30.43 9.76 3.16
CA LYS A 416 30.65 10.84 2.17
C LYS A 416 29.58 10.87 1.08
N VAL A 417 28.92 9.74 0.85
CA VAL A 417 27.90 9.56 -0.19
C VAL A 417 26.50 10.00 0.31
N GLU A 418 25.65 10.48 -0.61
CA GLU A 418 24.28 10.93 -0.32
C GLU A 418 23.22 9.92 -0.66
N GLU A 419 23.50 9.05 -1.62
CA GLU A 419 22.59 8.00 -2.09
C GLU A 419 23.23 6.63 -1.86
N PRO A 420 22.45 5.62 -1.46
CA PRO A 420 23.00 4.30 -1.18
C PRO A 420 23.44 3.53 -2.44
N PHE A 421 22.80 3.78 -3.60
CA PHE A 421 22.96 3.01 -4.83
C PHE A 421 23.29 3.93 -6.01
N LYS A 422 24.24 3.51 -6.87
CA LYS A 422 24.50 4.16 -8.18
C LYS A 422 23.43 3.82 -9.19
N LYS A 423 22.96 2.56 -9.18
CA LYS A 423 21.87 2.08 -10.04
C LYS A 423 20.93 1.18 -9.25
N LEU A 424 19.64 1.52 -9.29
CA LEU A 424 18.56 0.75 -8.67
C LEU A 424 17.64 0.17 -9.75
N ILE A 425 17.37 -1.13 -9.69
CA ILE A 425 16.38 -1.80 -10.53
C ILE A 425 15.29 -2.37 -9.64
N ASN A 426 14.08 -1.86 -9.79
CA ASN A 426 12.90 -2.41 -9.16
C ASN A 426 12.29 -3.48 -10.05
N GLN A 427 12.37 -4.74 -9.61
CA GLN A 427 11.75 -5.85 -10.33
C GLN A 427 10.23 -5.76 -10.26
N GLY A 428 9.56 -5.98 -11.39
CA GLY A 428 8.12 -6.15 -11.45
C GLY A 428 7.70 -7.47 -10.78
N MET A 429 6.54 -7.46 -10.14
CA MET A 429 6.01 -8.65 -9.49
C MET A 429 5.49 -9.66 -10.50
N ILE A 430 5.67 -10.95 -10.21
CA ILE A 430 4.94 -12.03 -10.87
C ILE A 430 3.58 -12.13 -10.18
N LEU A 431 2.51 -11.91 -10.95
CA LEU A 431 1.13 -11.86 -10.47
C LEU A 431 0.46 -13.20 -10.66
N GLY A 432 -0.46 -13.55 -9.76
CA GLY A 432 -1.33 -14.70 -9.89
C GLY A 432 -2.63 -14.33 -10.60
N THR A 433 -3.26 -15.32 -11.19
CA THR A 433 -4.63 -15.17 -11.72
C THR A 433 -5.60 -15.76 -10.72
N SER A 434 -6.30 -14.90 -9.99
CA SER A 434 -7.33 -15.32 -9.03
C SER A 434 -8.55 -15.88 -9.74
N ALA A 435 -9.24 -16.78 -9.06
CA ALA A 435 -10.51 -17.35 -9.49
C ALA A 435 -11.63 -16.93 -8.53
N PHE A 436 -12.78 -16.54 -9.09
CA PHE A 436 -13.92 -16.06 -8.31
C PHE A 436 -15.16 -16.87 -8.54
N VAL A 437 -15.73 -17.35 -7.44
CA VAL A 437 -17.10 -17.86 -7.36
C VAL A 437 -17.98 -16.68 -6.94
N TYR A 438 -19.08 -16.45 -7.64
CA TYR A 438 -19.98 -15.34 -7.35
C TYR A 438 -21.18 -15.80 -6.54
N ARG A 439 -21.20 -15.43 -5.25
CA ARG A 439 -22.36 -15.63 -4.39
C ARG A 439 -23.42 -14.58 -4.68
N VAL A 440 -24.66 -15.03 -4.82
CA VAL A 440 -25.82 -14.17 -4.95
C VAL A 440 -26.22 -13.67 -3.55
N GLU A 441 -26.18 -12.37 -3.34
CA GLU A 441 -26.75 -11.74 -2.16
C GLU A 441 -28.20 -11.36 -2.45
N TYR A 442 -29.09 -11.70 -1.54
CA TYR A 442 -30.51 -11.42 -1.66
C TYR A 442 -31.11 -11.07 -0.31
N SER A 443 -32.11 -10.20 -0.33
CA SER A 443 -32.93 -9.84 0.82
C SER A 443 -34.32 -10.44 0.71
N ILE A 444 -35.01 -10.46 1.83
CA ILE A 444 -36.41 -10.86 1.89
C ILE A 444 -37.25 -9.59 1.82
N SER A 445 -38.11 -9.50 0.82
CA SER A 445 -39.05 -8.38 0.67
C SER A 445 -40.45 -8.81 0.97
N SER A 446 -41.16 -7.95 1.70
CA SER A 446 -42.59 -8.09 1.97
C SER A 446 -43.33 -6.89 1.39
N PRO A 447 -44.62 -7.01 1.02
CA PRO A 447 -45.41 -5.86 0.58
C PRO A 447 -45.78 -4.87 1.71
N LEU A 448 -45.24 -5.05 2.92
CA LEU A 448 -45.38 -4.10 4.02
C LEU A 448 -44.52 -2.85 3.76
N ALA A 449 -44.97 -1.68 4.21
CA ALA A 449 -44.17 -0.49 4.19
C ALA A 449 -42.96 -0.63 5.13
N PRO A 450 -41.80 -0.01 4.81
CA PRO A 450 -40.60 -0.08 5.64
C PRO A 450 -40.81 0.33 7.10
N ASP A 451 -41.72 1.26 7.37
CA ASP A 451 -42.09 1.77 8.70
C ASP A 451 -42.80 0.74 9.60
N ASP A 452 -43.25 -0.38 9.01
CA ASP A 452 -43.89 -1.48 9.72
C ASP A 452 -42.90 -2.61 10.12
N TYR A 453 -41.62 -2.47 9.79
CA TYR A 453 -40.60 -3.46 10.14
C TYR A 453 -40.22 -3.36 11.63
N THR A 454 -40.55 -4.41 12.38
CA THR A 454 -40.20 -4.52 13.80
C THR A 454 -38.81 -5.19 13.92
N LYS A 455 -38.21 -5.06 15.12
CA LYS A 455 -36.96 -5.77 15.46
C LYS A 455 -37.09 -7.28 15.22
N GLU A 456 -38.28 -7.81 15.50
CA GLU A 456 -38.58 -9.22 15.29
C GLU A 456 -38.56 -9.60 13.80
N PHE A 457 -38.89 -8.69 12.87
CA PHE A 457 -38.78 -8.92 11.44
C PHE A 457 -37.31 -9.00 11.01
N TYR A 458 -36.44 -8.10 11.49
CA TYR A 458 -35.00 -8.17 11.22
C TYR A 458 -34.36 -9.44 11.79
N ASP A 459 -34.73 -9.85 13.00
CA ASP A 459 -34.25 -11.10 13.59
C ASP A 459 -34.74 -12.32 12.81
N PHE A 460 -35.94 -12.27 12.25
CA PHE A 460 -36.50 -13.27 11.37
C PHE A 460 -35.74 -13.34 10.04
N GLU A 461 -35.54 -12.22 9.35
CA GLU A 461 -34.79 -12.11 8.10
C GLU A 461 -33.40 -12.71 8.26
N LYS A 462 -32.71 -12.35 9.32
CA LYS A 462 -31.36 -12.84 9.66
C LYS A 462 -31.33 -14.36 9.95
N ASN A 463 -32.39 -14.91 10.51
CA ASN A 463 -32.51 -16.34 10.76
C ASN A 463 -32.88 -17.13 9.50
N LEU A 464 -33.73 -16.58 8.65
CA LEU A 464 -34.10 -17.22 7.37
C LEU A 464 -32.92 -17.25 6.39
N ALA A 465 -32.10 -16.21 6.35
CA ALA A 465 -30.86 -16.18 5.58
C ALA A 465 -29.86 -17.28 6.01
N LYS A 466 -29.98 -17.80 7.24
CA LYS A 466 -29.16 -18.91 7.73
C LYS A 466 -29.71 -20.29 7.36
N VAL A 467 -30.99 -20.38 7.03
CA VAL A 467 -31.67 -21.62 6.69
C VAL A 467 -31.67 -21.89 5.18
N LEU A 468 -31.71 -20.83 4.38
CA LEU A 468 -31.63 -20.95 2.92
C LEU A 468 -30.20 -21.26 2.46
N PRO A 469 -30.01 -22.18 1.52
CA PRO A 469 -28.71 -22.50 0.99
C PRO A 469 -28.12 -21.30 0.23
N PRO A 470 -26.79 -21.06 0.31
CA PRO A 470 -26.14 -20.07 -0.55
C PRO A 470 -26.35 -20.39 -2.03
N VAL A 471 -26.54 -19.37 -2.85
CA VAL A 471 -26.63 -19.50 -4.31
C VAL A 471 -25.37 -18.93 -4.94
N CYS A 472 -24.74 -19.70 -5.79
CA CYS A 472 -23.58 -19.29 -6.58
C CYS A 472 -23.92 -19.32 -8.07
N ILE A 473 -23.52 -18.28 -8.81
CA ILE A 473 -23.83 -18.16 -10.24
C ILE A 473 -22.57 -18.10 -11.10
N SER A 474 -22.57 -18.86 -12.20
CA SER A 474 -21.49 -18.84 -13.19
C SER A 474 -21.35 -17.46 -13.86
N LEU A 475 -20.12 -17.08 -14.23
CA LEU A 475 -19.76 -15.77 -14.78
C LEU A 475 -20.63 -15.35 -15.96
N ALA A 476 -20.84 -16.24 -16.94
CA ALA A 476 -21.59 -15.92 -18.16
C ALA A 476 -23.10 -15.74 -17.90
N LYS A 477 -23.62 -16.34 -16.84
CA LYS A 477 -25.04 -16.22 -16.46
C LYS A 477 -25.36 -14.91 -15.73
N ARG A 478 -24.37 -14.21 -15.15
CA ARG A 478 -24.60 -12.99 -14.35
C ARG A 478 -25.44 -11.93 -15.05
N ASN A 479 -25.28 -11.75 -16.36
CA ASN A 479 -25.93 -10.68 -17.12
C ASN A 479 -27.22 -11.11 -17.84
N ASN A 480 -27.47 -12.40 -18.00
CA ASN A 480 -28.54 -12.92 -18.86
C ASN A 480 -29.49 -13.89 -18.14
N PHE A 481 -29.36 -14.07 -16.84
CA PHE A 481 -30.15 -15.00 -16.06
C PHE A 481 -31.16 -14.25 -15.17
N ASP A 482 -32.40 -14.67 -15.19
CA ASP A 482 -33.45 -14.13 -14.32
C ASP A 482 -33.32 -14.71 -12.90
N ILE A 483 -32.45 -14.03 -12.13
CA ILE A 483 -32.06 -14.44 -10.76
C ILE A 483 -33.26 -14.37 -9.84
N GLU A 484 -34.04 -13.29 -9.90
CA GLU A 484 -35.20 -13.12 -9.02
C GLU A 484 -36.24 -14.20 -9.23
N LYS A 485 -36.51 -14.57 -10.48
CA LYS A 485 -37.36 -15.67 -10.79
C LYS A 485 -36.80 -16.98 -10.22
N PHE A 486 -35.54 -17.27 -10.41
CA PHE A 486 -34.87 -18.45 -9.87
C PHE A 486 -34.96 -18.54 -8.36
N LEU A 487 -34.63 -17.43 -7.65
CA LEU A 487 -34.69 -17.36 -6.20
C LEU A 487 -36.12 -17.65 -5.69
N ASN A 488 -37.11 -17.05 -6.33
CA ASN A 488 -38.49 -17.18 -5.90
C ASN A 488 -39.12 -18.56 -6.28
N GLU A 489 -38.75 -19.15 -7.40
CA GLU A 489 -39.27 -20.45 -7.80
C GLU A 489 -38.58 -21.62 -7.07
N LYS A 490 -37.26 -21.56 -6.88
CA LYS A 490 -36.49 -22.64 -6.27
C LYS A 490 -36.32 -22.52 -4.76
N LEU A 491 -35.87 -21.37 -4.26
CA LEU A 491 -35.55 -21.22 -2.85
C LEU A 491 -36.78 -21.05 -1.96
N LEU A 492 -37.78 -20.29 -2.39
CA LEU A 492 -39.05 -20.21 -1.65
C LEU A 492 -39.77 -21.54 -1.59
N GLY A 493 -39.59 -22.40 -2.58
CA GLY A 493 -40.14 -23.78 -2.58
C GLY A 493 -39.49 -24.71 -1.54
N LEU A 494 -38.31 -24.39 -1.03
CA LEU A 494 -37.63 -25.11 0.06
C LEU A 494 -38.13 -24.73 1.45
N ILE A 495 -38.83 -23.61 1.57
CA ILE A 495 -39.43 -23.18 2.82
C ILE A 495 -40.73 -23.93 2.99
N GLU A 496 -40.81 -24.79 4.00
CA GLU A 496 -42.03 -25.54 4.30
C GLU A 496 -43.23 -24.59 4.50
N ASN A 497 -44.39 -24.98 3.99
CA ASN A 497 -45.62 -24.17 4.04
C ASN A 497 -45.99 -23.73 5.46
N ASP A 498 -45.67 -24.52 6.48
CA ASP A 498 -45.90 -24.20 7.88
C ASP A 498 -45.12 -23.00 8.37
N TRP A 499 -43.93 -22.77 7.79
CA TRP A 499 -43.07 -21.60 8.06
C TRP A 499 -43.62 -20.33 7.42
N ILE A 500 -44.07 -20.42 6.19
CA ILE A 500 -44.72 -19.29 5.48
C ILE A 500 -46.02 -18.92 6.18
N GLU A 501 -46.77 -19.87 6.71
CA GLU A 501 -47.98 -19.62 7.51
C GLU A 501 -47.65 -18.98 8.89
N ALA A 502 -46.59 -19.44 9.53
CA ALA A 502 -46.15 -18.84 10.79
C ALA A 502 -45.70 -17.37 10.62
N VAL A 503 -44.94 -17.06 9.58
CA VAL A 503 -44.53 -15.72 9.21
C VAL A 503 -45.70 -14.83 8.85
N SER A 504 -46.64 -15.36 8.04
CA SER A 504 -47.81 -14.59 7.65
C SER A 504 -48.75 -14.31 8.81
N ARG A 505 -48.87 -15.21 9.79
CA ARG A 505 -49.58 -15.00 11.05
C ARG A 505 -48.89 -13.97 11.96
N PHE A 506 -47.55 -14.03 12.03
CA PHE A 506 -46.76 -13.13 12.86
C PHE A 506 -46.80 -11.69 12.36
N LEU A 507 -46.81 -11.50 11.04
CA LEU A 507 -46.83 -10.17 10.40
C LEU A 507 -48.26 -9.64 10.12
N GLU A 508 -49.32 -10.33 10.51
CA GLU A 508 -50.73 -10.01 10.19
C GLU A 508 -51.02 -9.74 8.70
N ILE A 509 -50.20 -10.34 7.80
CA ILE A 509 -50.29 -10.12 6.35
C ILE A 509 -51.50 -10.87 5.79
N LYS A 510 -52.45 -10.15 5.23
CA LYS A 510 -53.65 -10.72 4.58
C LYS A 510 -53.30 -11.45 3.25
N GLU A 511 -52.23 -11.06 2.59
CA GLU A 511 -51.71 -11.76 1.40
C GLU A 511 -50.37 -12.40 1.74
N LYS A 512 -50.31 -13.73 1.69
CA LYS A 512 -49.15 -14.58 1.98
C LYS A 512 -48.09 -14.47 0.87
N ARG A 513 -47.40 -13.28 0.71
CA ARG A 513 -46.39 -13.11 -0.33
C ARG A 513 -45.10 -12.54 0.30
N VAL A 514 -44.13 -13.44 0.44
CA VAL A 514 -42.73 -13.10 0.71
C VAL A 514 -41.99 -13.29 -0.61
N TYR A 515 -41.14 -12.35 -0.95
CA TYR A 515 -40.31 -12.39 -2.16
C TYR A 515 -38.84 -12.32 -1.77
N LEU A 516 -38.01 -13.08 -2.52
CA LEU A 516 -36.58 -12.92 -2.46
C LEU A 516 -36.16 -11.89 -3.54
N LYS A 517 -35.55 -10.80 -3.11
CA LYS A 517 -35.09 -9.71 -3.98
C LYS A 517 -33.56 -9.84 -4.14
N PHE A 518 -33.10 -9.80 -5.37
CA PHE A 518 -31.67 -9.77 -5.66
C PHE A 518 -31.06 -8.41 -5.22
N GLU A 519 -29.91 -8.45 -4.54
CA GLU A 519 -29.16 -7.26 -4.14
C GLU A 519 -27.91 -7.08 -5.02
N HIS A 520 -26.94 -7.97 -4.88
CA HIS A 520 -25.68 -7.92 -5.65
C HIS A 520 -24.98 -9.27 -5.69
N PHE A 521 -23.83 -9.31 -6.40
CA PHE A 521 -22.94 -10.47 -6.40
C PHE A 521 -21.73 -10.21 -5.54
N THR A 522 -21.46 -11.10 -4.59
CA THR A 522 -20.22 -11.07 -3.80
C THR A 522 -19.19 -12.03 -4.41
N PRO A 523 -18.05 -11.53 -4.93
CA PRO A 523 -16.98 -12.37 -5.42
C PRO A 523 -16.26 -13.06 -4.26
N ILE A 524 -16.09 -14.37 -4.35
CA ILE A 524 -15.41 -15.21 -3.36
C ILE A 524 -14.23 -15.87 -4.04
N HIS A 525 -13.03 -15.69 -3.51
CA HIS A 525 -11.86 -16.39 -4.02
C HIS A 525 -11.99 -17.90 -3.88
N ALA A 526 -11.70 -18.60 -4.96
CA ALA A 526 -11.58 -20.06 -5.01
C ALA A 526 -10.12 -20.46 -5.24
N PRO A 527 -9.66 -21.58 -4.67
CA PRO A 527 -8.34 -22.13 -4.99
C PRO A 527 -8.20 -22.37 -6.49
N VAL A 528 -7.10 -21.86 -7.06
CA VAL A 528 -6.87 -22.00 -8.51
C VAL A 528 -6.66 -23.45 -8.94
N GLU A 529 -6.28 -24.33 -8.03
CA GLU A 529 -6.17 -25.78 -8.22
C GLU A 529 -7.52 -26.48 -8.48
N PHE A 530 -8.64 -25.85 -8.08
CA PHE A 530 -10.00 -26.36 -8.37
C PHE A 530 -10.53 -25.89 -9.71
N VAL A 531 -9.74 -25.15 -10.50
CA VAL A 531 -10.17 -24.56 -11.77
C VAL A 531 -9.34 -25.12 -12.91
N ASN A 532 -9.99 -25.71 -13.90
CA ASN A 532 -9.32 -26.27 -15.08
C ASN A 532 -8.89 -25.18 -16.09
N SER A 533 -8.22 -25.60 -17.17
CA SER A 533 -7.75 -24.71 -18.24
C SER A 533 -8.85 -23.99 -19.05
N SER A 534 -10.11 -24.41 -18.89
CA SER A 534 -11.30 -23.78 -19.50
C SER A 534 -12.03 -22.86 -18.53
N ASP A 535 -11.39 -22.51 -17.40
CA ASP A 535 -11.95 -21.70 -16.31
C ASP A 535 -13.18 -22.33 -15.63
N GLU A 536 -13.32 -23.66 -15.70
CA GLU A 536 -14.41 -24.39 -15.08
C GLU A 536 -14.01 -24.85 -13.68
N LEU A 537 -14.88 -24.62 -12.71
CA LEU A 537 -14.70 -24.97 -11.29
C LEU A 537 -15.06 -26.43 -11.02
N ASP A 538 -14.23 -27.12 -10.28
CA ASP A 538 -14.64 -28.33 -9.56
C ASP A 538 -15.53 -27.94 -8.37
N VAL A 539 -16.86 -27.97 -8.61
CA VAL A 539 -17.86 -27.55 -7.64
C VAL A 539 -17.84 -28.44 -6.39
N GLU A 540 -17.58 -29.73 -6.55
CA GLU A 540 -17.56 -30.67 -5.42
C GLU A 540 -16.32 -30.46 -4.55
N ALA A 541 -15.13 -30.20 -5.15
CA ALA A 541 -13.94 -29.84 -4.41
C ALA A 541 -14.15 -28.52 -3.65
N PHE A 542 -14.77 -27.52 -4.27
CA PHE A 542 -15.06 -26.23 -3.64
C PHE A 542 -16.02 -26.36 -2.45
N LYS A 543 -17.11 -27.14 -2.59
CA LYS A 543 -18.06 -27.42 -1.51
C LYS A 543 -17.41 -28.13 -0.32
N ASN A 544 -16.52 -29.09 -0.60
CA ASN A 544 -15.81 -29.83 0.43
C ASN A 544 -14.74 -28.97 1.14
N TRP A 545 -14.14 -28.04 0.43
CA TRP A 545 -13.15 -27.11 0.98
C TRP A 545 -13.77 -26.02 1.86
N ARG A 546 -14.99 -25.53 1.52
CA ARG A 546 -15.72 -24.52 2.28
C ARG A 546 -17.04 -25.06 2.81
N PRO A 547 -17.09 -25.51 4.08
CA PRO A 547 -18.28 -26.11 4.68
C PRO A 547 -19.56 -25.26 4.57
N GLU A 548 -19.42 -23.93 4.57
CA GLU A 548 -20.56 -23.02 4.40
C GLU A 548 -21.23 -23.11 3.03
N PHE A 549 -20.57 -23.68 2.03
CA PHE A 549 -21.12 -23.91 0.69
C PHE A 549 -21.52 -25.36 0.44
N LYS A 550 -21.49 -26.25 1.46
CA LYS A 550 -21.80 -27.66 1.30
C LYS A 550 -23.17 -27.91 0.65
N ASP A 551 -24.15 -27.13 1.08
CA ASP A 551 -25.52 -27.22 0.59
C ASP A 551 -25.85 -26.13 -0.44
N ALA A 552 -24.85 -25.40 -0.95
CA ALA A 552 -25.03 -24.30 -1.89
C ALA A 552 -25.58 -24.81 -3.25
N GLU A 553 -26.48 -24.02 -3.81
CA GLU A 553 -26.99 -24.23 -5.18
C GLU A 553 -26.07 -23.49 -6.17
N PHE A 554 -25.55 -24.21 -7.16
CA PHE A 554 -24.70 -23.69 -8.20
C PHE A 554 -25.46 -23.55 -9.52
N VAL A 555 -25.67 -22.32 -9.98
CA VAL A 555 -26.29 -22.04 -11.28
C VAL A 555 -25.18 -22.10 -12.34
N THR A 556 -25.21 -23.19 -13.10
CA THR A 556 -24.20 -23.53 -14.12
C THR A 556 -24.62 -23.10 -15.53
N GLU A 557 -23.70 -23.21 -16.48
CA GLU A 557 -23.96 -23.06 -17.90
C GLU A 557 -24.86 -24.20 -18.42
N GLU A 558 -25.31 -24.11 -19.68
CA GLU A 558 -26.12 -25.17 -20.33
C GLU A 558 -25.36 -26.49 -20.42
N SER A 559 -24.04 -26.45 -20.48
CA SER A 559 -23.16 -27.61 -20.46
C SER A 559 -23.09 -28.33 -19.10
N GLY A 560 -23.60 -27.70 -18.05
CA GLY A 560 -23.43 -28.14 -16.66
C GLY A 560 -22.15 -27.65 -15.99
N ALA A 561 -21.27 -26.93 -16.70
CA ALA A 561 -20.04 -26.36 -16.17
C ALA A 561 -20.32 -25.07 -15.38
N TYR A 562 -19.56 -24.85 -14.30
CA TYR A 562 -19.53 -23.58 -13.58
C TYR A 562 -18.27 -22.82 -13.96
N VAL A 563 -18.41 -21.71 -14.69
CA VAL A 563 -17.30 -20.87 -15.14
C VAL A 563 -17.03 -19.77 -14.12
N VAL A 564 -15.79 -19.68 -13.64
CA VAL A 564 -15.32 -18.69 -12.66
C VAL A 564 -14.95 -17.36 -13.31
N GLY A 565 -14.98 -16.27 -12.53
CA GLY A 565 -14.32 -15.02 -12.91
C GLY A 565 -12.81 -15.12 -12.74
N ARG A 566 -12.06 -14.36 -13.53
CA ARG A 566 -10.60 -14.32 -13.45
C ARG A 566 -10.12 -12.88 -13.36
N GLU A 567 -9.20 -12.62 -12.42
CA GLU A 567 -8.51 -11.33 -12.29
C GLU A 567 -7.03 -11.56 -11.99
N VAL A 568 -6.19 -10.70 -12.58
CA VAL A 568 -4.76 -10.72 -12.32
C VAL A 568 -4.47 -9.89 -11.08
N GLU A 569 -3.93 -10.53 -10.05
CA GLU A 569 -3.69 -9.91 -8.75
C GLU A 569 -2.33 -10.35 -8.17
N LYS A 570 -1.87 -9.63 -7.15
CA LYS A 570 -0.72 -10.07 -6.35
C LYS A 570 -0.99 -11.46 -5.77
N MET A 571 -0.03 -12.38 -5.92
CA MET A 571 -0.12 -13.70 -5.29
C MET A 571 -0.16 -13.58 -3.77
N SER A 572 -1.14 -14.24 -3.14
CA SER A 572 -1.19 -14.36 -1.69
C SER A 572 -1.95 -15.61 -1.27
N LYS A 573 -1.62 -16.16 -0.11
CA LYS A 573 -2.32 -17.32 0.47
C LYS A 573 -3.81 -17.06 0.71
N SER A 574 -4.18 -15.82 1.06
CA SER A 574 -5.57 -15.42 1.30
C SER A 574 -6.42 -15.32 0.03
N LYS A 575 -5.78 -15.23 -1.14
CA LYS A 575 -6.44 -15.18 -2.45
C LYS A 575 -6.44 -16.53 -3.18
N TYR A 576 -5.75 -17.52 -2.62
CA TYR A 576 -5.63 -18.89 -3.17
C TYR A 576 -5.16 -18.93 -4.63
N ASN A 577 -4.32 -17.96 -5.02
CA ASN A 577 -3.80 -17.79 -6.38
C ASN A 577 -2.27 -17.96 -6.44
N VAL A 578 -1.70 -18.62 -5.44
CA VAL A 578 -0.24 -18.88 -5.35
C VAL A 578 0.13 -20.07 -6.21
N VAL A 579 1.22 -19.93 -6.96
CA VAL A 579 1.92 -21.04 -7.63
C VAL A 579 3.14 -21.39 -6.78
N ASN A 580 3.26 -22.65 -6.38
CA ASN A 580 4.36 -23.12 -5.58
C ASN A 580 5.57 -23.41 -6.48
N PRO A 581 6.74 -22.78 -6.25
CA PRO A 581 7.95 -23.05 -7.02
C PRO A 581 8.43 -24.50 -6.94
N ASP A 582 8.24 -25.19 -5.80
CA ASP A 582 8.65 -26.58 -5.61
C ASP A 582 7.90 -27.52 -6.59
N ASP A 583 6.59 -27.33 -6.72
CA ASP A 583 5.75 -28.14 -7.65
C ASP A 583 6.19 -27.92 -9.09
N ILE A 584 6.51 -26.67 -9.46
CA ILE A 584 7.02 -26.35 -10.80
C ILE A 584 8.41 -26.97 -11.03
N CYS A 585 9.28 -26.99 -10.01
CA CYS A 585 10.58 -27.62 -10.11
C CYS A 585 10.47 -29.15 -10.24
N GLU A 586 9.52 -29.79 -9.56
CA GLU A 586 9.25 -31.22 -9.68
C GLU A 586 8.72 -31.60 -11.08
N ASP A 587 7.79 -30.81 -11.62
CA ASP A 587 7.14 -31.08 -12.90
C ASP A 587 8.03 -30.75 -14.12
N PHE A 588 8.77 -29.64 -14.06
CA PHE A 588 9.47 -29.09 -15.22
C PHE A 588 11.00 -28.94 -15.03
N GLY A 589 11.50 -28.98 -13.81
CA GLY A 589 12.89 -28.74 -13.44
C GLY A 589 13.23 -27.28 -13.17
N ALA A 590 14.20 -27.04 -12.28
CA ALA A 590 14.60 -25.72 -11.82
C ALA A 590 15.12 -24.82 -12.96
N ASP A 591 15.86 -25.37 -13.93
CA ASP A 591 16.35 -24.60 -15.10
C ASP A 591 15.19 -24.07 -15.95
N THR A 592 14.11 -24.86 -16.07
CA THR A 592 12.93 -24.41 -16.80
C THR A 592 12.24 -23.25 -16.07
N LEU A 593 12.09 -23.35 -14.74
CA LEU A 593 11.53 -22.26 -13.92
C LEU A 593 12.34 -20.98 -14.08
N ARG A 594 13.67 -21.05 -13.85
CA ARG A 594 14.59 -19.90 -13.96
C ARG A 594 14.49 -19.21 -15.32
N MET A 595 14.59 -19.97 -16.40
CA MET A 595 14.51 -19.40 -17.75
C MET A 595 13.11 -18.84 -18.05
N TYR A 596 12.07 -19.48 -17.55
CA TYR A 596 10.70 -19.03 -17.79
C TYR A 596 10.41 -17.70 -17.08
N GLU A 597 10.85 -17.52 -15.84
CA GLU A 597 10.75 -16.24 -15.13
C GLU A 597 11.44 -15.10 -15.88
N MET A 598 12.64 -15.35 -16.42
CA MET A 598 13.35 -14.38 -17.26
C MET A 598 12.63 -14.13 -18.59
N PHE A 599 11.98 -15.14 -19.17
CA PHE A 599 11.30 -15.06 -20.46
C PHE A 599 9.97 -14.31 -20.42
N LEU A 600 9.28 -14.25 -19.27
CA LEU A 600 7.95 -13.68 -19.13
C LEU A 600 7.83 -12.22 -19.61
N GLY A 601 8.92 -11.44 -19.58
CA GLY A 601 8.96 -10.06 -20.08
C GLY A 601 10.08 -9.22 -19.45
N PRO A 602 10.11 -7.90 -19.68
CA PRO A 602 11.10 -6.99 -19.10
C PRO A 602 11.13 -7.06 -17.57
N ILE A 603 12.32 -6.98 -16.96
CA ILE A 603 12.51 -7.21 -15.53
C ILE A 603 11.75 -6.23 -14.64
N ASP A 604 11.54 -5.00 -15.10
CA ASP A 604 10.89 -3.91 -14.38
C ASP A 604 9.35 -3.91 -14.45
N GLN A 605 8.76 -4.81 -15.26
CA GLN A 605 7.32 -4.88 -15.46
C GLN A 605 6.69 -6.02 -14.66
N ALA A 606 5.51 -5.75 -14.09
CA ALA A 606 4.68 -6.80 -13.49
C ALA A 606 4.09 -7.72 -14.59
N LYS A 607 4.05 -9.02 -14.32
CA LYS A 607 3.68 -10.05 -15.31
C LYS A 607 2.76 -11.09 -14.71
N PRO A 608 1.67 -11.48 -15.39
CA PRO A 608 0.86 -12.60 -14.95
C PRO A 608 1.61 -13.93 -15.18
N TRP A 609 1.59 -14.80 -14.19
CA TRP A 609 2.06 -16.17 -14.34
C TRP A 609 1.10 -16.97 -15.22
N ASN A 610 1.67 -17.74 -16.15
CA ASN A 610 0.91 -18.65 -17.01
C ASN A 610 1.63 -20.00 -17.08
N THR A 611 1.15 -20.98 -16.34
CA THR A 611 1.73 -22.34 -16.31
C THR A 611 1.76 -23.02 -17.70
N ALA A 612 0.81 -22.74 -18.58
CA ALA A 612 0.82 -23.28 -19.94
C ALA A 612 2.01 -22.80 -20.79
N GLY A 613 2.49 -21.59 -20.55
CA GLY A 613 3.62 -20.99 -21.26
C GLY A 613 4.96 -21.65 -20.94
N ILE A 614 5.11 -22.27 -19.75
CA ILE A 614 6.37 -22.87 -19.30
C ILE A 614 6.82 -24.03 -20.18
N THR A 615 5.86 -24.72 -20.79
CA THR A 615 6.15 -25.86 -21.69
C THR A 615 6.99 -25.48 -22.88
N GLY A 616 6.92 -24.21 -23.35
CA GLY A 616 7.75 -23.69 -24.43
C GLY A 616 9.23 -23.70 -24.06
N VAL A 617 9.56 -23.22 -22.86
CA VAL A 617 10.94 -23.23 -22.33
C VAL A 617 11.41 -24.64 -22.03
N HIS A 618 10.56 -25.48 -21.43
CA HIS A 618 10.91 -26.90 -21.19
C HIS A 618 11.26 -27.65 -22.49
N ASN A 619 10.45 -27.44 -23.53
CA ASN A 619 10.73 -28.03 -24.84
C ASN A 619 11.99 -27.47 -25.49
N PHE A 620 12.33 -26.19 -25.25
CA PHE A 620 13.59 -25.60 -25.67
C PHE A 620 14.79 -26.30 -25.02
N LEU A 621 14.78 -26.53 -23.70
CA LEU A 621 15.86 -27.25 -23.01
C LEU A 621 16.02 -28.69 -23.52
N LYS A 622 14.91 -29.37 -23.86
CA LYS A 622 14.98 -30.69 -24.53
C LYS A 622 15.61 -30.62 -25.91
N LYS A 623 15.37 -29.55 -26.68
CA LYS A 623 16.01 -29.34 -27.98
C LYS A 623 17.52 -29.01 -27.82
N LEU A 624 17.87 -28.22 -26.82
CA LEU A 624 19.24 -27.90 -26.47
C LEU A 624 20.01 -29.21 -26.18
N TRP A 625 19.47 -30.06 -25.30
CA TRP A 625 20.07 -31.37 -25.01
C TRP A 625 20.29 -32.22 -26.26
N LYS A 626 19.28 -32.27 -27.14
CA LYS A 626 19.39 -33.02 -28.42
C LYS A 626 20.46 -32.49 -29.35
N LEU A 627 20.79 -31.21 -29.31
CA LEU A 627 21.86 -30.62 -30.11
C LEU A 627 23.26 -31.22 -29.79
N TYR A 628 23.47 -31.62 -28.50
CA TYR A 628 24.67 -32.25 -28.02
C TYR A 628 24.65 -33.80 -28.09
N SER A 629 23.56 -34.36 -28.58
CA SER A 629 23.36 -35.82 -28.63
C SER A 629 22.94 -36.30 -30.02
N SER A 630 23.37 -37.50 -30.37
CA SER A 630 22.99 -38.15 -31.61
C SER A 630 22.32 -39.49 -31.32
N PRO A 631 21.32 -39.93 -32.12
CA PRO A 631 20.75 -41.26 -32.02
C PRO A 631 21.86 -42.31 -32.30
N ASN A 632 22.05 -43.25 -31.37
CA ASN A 632 22.97 -44.33 -31.57
C ASN A 632 22.26 -45.52 -32.24
N PRO A 633 22.56 -45.82 -33.53
CA PRO A 633 21.90 -46.91 -34.23
C PRO A 633 22.21 -48.29 -33.62
N SER A 634 23.38 -48.44 -32.96
CA SER A 634 23.81 -49.71 -32.34
C SER A 634 23.15 -50.00 -31.01
N LYS A 635 22.47 -49.02 -30.41
CA LYS A 635 21.74 -49.12 -29.12
C LYS A 635 20.23 -48.89 -29.28
N GLY A 636 19.63 -49.29 -30.38
CA GLY A 636 18.17 -49.20 -30.55
C GLY A 636 17.62 -47.79 -30.65
N GLY A 637 18.43 -46.78 -31.04
CA GLY A 637 18.03 -45.38 -31.13
C GLY A 637 18.18 -44.57 -29.83
N GLU A 638 18.81 -45.13 -28.81
CA GLU A 638 19.15 -44.42 -27.56
C GLU A 638 20.04 -43.21 -27.85
N GLN A 639 19.70 -42.04 -27.36
CA GLN A 639 20.50 -40.82 -27.57
C GLN A 639 21.77 -40.90 -26.75
N THR A 640 22.91 -40.77 -27.43
CA THR A 640 24.24 -40.72 -26.81
C THR A 640 24.85 -39.35 -27.05
N PHE A 641 25.58 -38.82 -26.03
CA PHE A 641 26.30 -37.56 -26.15
C PHE A 641 27.31 -37.69 -27.29
N TYR A 642 27.30 -36.76 -28.25
CA TYR A 642 28.17 -36.74 -29.40
C TYR A 642 28.46 -35.32 -29.84
N VAL A 643 29.67 -34.87 -29.62
CA VAL A 643 30.20 -33.58 -30.08
C VAL A 643 31.46 -33.84 -30.88
N SER A 644 31.58 -33.26 -32.08
CA SER A 644 32.66 -33.45 -33.01
C SER A 644 33.77 -32.42 -32.79
N GLU A 645 35.02 -32.86 -32.96
CA GLU A 645 36.22 -31.98 -33.00
C GLU A 645 36.43 -31.36 -34.39
N GLU A 646 35.54 -31.60 -35.35
CA GLU A 646 35.61 -30.99 -36.67
C GLU A 646 35.30 -29.50 -36.62
N LYS A 647 35.93 -28.72 -37.50
CA LYS A 647 35.66 -27.28 -37.61
C LYS A 647 34.21 -27.01 -37.95
N ALA A 648 33.66 -25.99 -37.32
CA ALA A 648 32.31 -25.55 -37.57
C ALA A 648 32.14 -24.94 -38.98
N SER A 649 30.92 -25.01 -39.51
CA SER A 649 30.60 -24.29 -40.73
C SER A 649 30.57 -22.77 -40.49
N ALA A 650 30.84 -22.01 -41.56
CA ALA A 650 30.74 -20.53 -41.48
C ALA A 650 29.38 -20.05 -41.00
N ASP A 651 28.30 -20.73 -41.39
CA ASP A 651 26.94 -20.40 -40.97
C ASP A 651 26.74 -20.67 -39.45
N SER A 652 27.28 -21.76 -38.93
CA SER A 652 27.21 -22.10 -37.50
C SER A 652 28.02 -21.13 -36.65
N LEU A 653 29.21 -20.72 -37.09
CA LEU A 653 30.02 -19.69 -36.43
C LEU A 653 29.28 -18.35 -36.45
N LYS A 654 28.68 -17.97 -37.59
CA LYS A 654 27.88 -16.74 -37.68
C LYS A 654 26.71 -16.75 -36.71
N THR A 655 25.98 -17.85 -36.61
CA THR A 655 24.86 -18.02 -35.64
C THR A 655 25.34 -17.85 -34.20
N LEU A 656 26.47 -18.50 -33.84
CA LEU A 656 27.06 -18.40 -32.50
C LEU A 656 27.48 -16.96 -32.19
N HIS A 657 28.27 -16.31 -33.02
CA HIS A 657 28.80 -14.96 -32.73
C HIS A 657 27.74 -13.89 -32.74
N LYS A 658 26.67 -13.99 -33.55
CA LYS A 658 25.49 -13.17 -33.46
C LYS A 658 24.77 -13.36 -32.09
N THR A 659 24.68 -14.60 -31.64
CA THR A 659 24.08 -14.93 -30.35
C THR A 659 24.89 -14.37 -29.20
N ILE A 660 26.24 -14.57 -29.18
CA ILE A 660 27.11 -14.00 -28.15
C ILE A 660 26.92 -12.49 -28.05
N LYS A 661 27.05 -11.77 -29.19
CA LYS A 661 26.90 -10.32 -29.23
C LYS A 661 25.54 -9.87 -28.64
N LYS A 662 24.46 -10.47 -29.14
CA LYS A 662 23.09 -10.09 -28.71
C LYS A 662 22.86 -10.39 -27.24
N VAL A 663 23.27 -11.54 -26.74
CA VAL A 663 23.10 -11.93 -25.33
C VAL A 663 23.92 -11.04 -24.41
N THR A 664 25.17 -10.68 -24.81
CA THR A 664 25.99 -9.74 -24.04
C THR A 664 25.30 -8.39 -23.90
N GLU A 665 24.83 -7.82 -25.04
CA GLU A 665 24.07 -6.55 -25.02
C GLU A 665 22.80 -6.64 -24.16
N ASP A 666 22.09 -7.76 -24.25
CA ASP A 666 20.86 -8.00 -23.47
C ASP A 666 21.12 -8.07 -21.97
N ILE A 667 22.21 -8.74 -21.54
CA ILE A 667 22.60 -8.82 -20.13
C ILE A 667 22.97 -7.42 -19.60
N GLU A 668 23.81 -6.69 -20.34
CA GLU A 668 24.21 -5.32 -19.97
C GLU A 668 23.03 -4.37 -19.83
N ASN A 669 21.99 -4.55 -20.66
CA ASN A 669 20.77 -3.77 -20.65
C ASN A 669 19.63 -4.36 -19.81
N PHE A 670 19.86 -5.46 -19.09
CA PHE A 670 18.85 -6.18 -18.29
C PHE A 670 17.63 -6.66 -19.10
N SER A 671 17.83 -6.92 -20.40
CA SER A 671 16.82 -7.43 -21.33
C SER A 671 16.83 -8.97 -21.38
N PHE A 672 16.71 -9.62 -20.23
CA PHE A 672 16.88 -11.08 -20.11
C PHE A 672 15.87 -11.89 -20.93
N ASN A 673 14.66 -11.36 -21.11
CA ASN A 673 13.63 -12.01 -21.91
C ASN A 673 14.02 -12.13 -23.39
N THR A 674 14.75 -11.15 -23.92
CA THR A 674 15.27 -11.21 -25.31
C THR A 674 16.43 -12.17 -25.45
N SER A 675 17.28 -12.33 -24.44
CA SER A 675 18.33 -13.37 -24.40
C SER A 675 17.72 -14.77 -24.52
N VAL A 676 16.66 -15.07 -23.78
CA VAL A 676 16.00 -16.39 -23.85
C VAL A 676 15.44 -16.65 -25.25
N SER A 677 14.81 -15.65 -25.86
CA SER A 677 14.35 -15.75 -27.25
C SER A 677 15.51 -15.99 -28.24
N THR A 678 16.64 -15.29 -28.02
CA THR A 678 17.87 -15.41 -28.83
C THR A 678 18.43 -16.82 -28.72
N PHE A 679 18.46 -17.42 -27.53
CA PHE A 679 18.86 -18.83 -27.35
C PHE A 679 17.95 -19.77 -28.11
N MET A 680 16.64 -19.55 -28.09
CA MET A 680 15.68 -20.39 -28.84
C MET A 680 15.94 -20.34 -30.36
N ILE A 681 16.21 -19.14 -30.88
CA ILE A 681 16.56 -18.94 -32.31
C ILE A 681 17.85 -19.64 -32.61
N CYS A 682 18.93 -19.42 -31.83
CA CYS A 682 20.24 -20.03 -32.01
C CYS A 682 20.17 -21.56 -32.09
N VAL A 683 19.50 -22.18 -31.09
CA VAL A 683 19.39 -23.65 -31.05
C VAL A 683 18.58 -24.20 -32.24
N ASN A 684 17.53 -23.49 -32.68
CA ASN A 684 16.77 -23.89 -33.86
C ASN A 684 17.60 -23.77 -35.14
N GLU A 685 18.40 -22.73 -35.32
CA GLU A 685 19.30 -22.53 -36.47
C GLU A 685 20.40 -23.59 -36.49
N LEU A 686 21.08 -23.81 -35.36
CA LEU A 686 22.13 -24.81 -35.24
C LEU A 686 21.61 -26.23 -35.49
N ASN A 687 20.39 -26.55 -35.03
CA ASN A 687 19.73 -27.83 -35.36
C ASN A 687 19.44 -27.96 -36.86
N ALA A 688 18.97 -26.91 -37.52
CA ALA A 688 18.72 -26.91 -38.97
C ALA A 688 20.03 -27.06 -39.77
N GLN A 689 21.11 -26.48 -39.29
CA GLN A 689 22.48 -26.60 -39.83
C GLN A 689 23.12 -27.93 -39.51
N LYS A 690 22.50 -28.76 -38.65
CA LYS A 690 23.05 -30.03 -38.12
C LYS A 690 24.43 -29.83 -37.46
N CYS A 691 24.59 -28.71 -36.78
CA CYS A 691 25.85 -28.39 -36.10
C CYS A 691 26.07 -29.33 -34.90
N ASN A 692 27.23 -29.94 -34.85
CA ASN A 692 27.71 -30.79 -33.75
C ASN A 692 29.15 -30.47 -33.36
N SER A 693 29.71 -29.36 -33.84
CA SER A 693 31.09 -28.96 -33.59
C SER A 693 31.29 -28.40 -32.18
N ARG A 694 32.33 -28.88 -31.49
CA ARG A 694 32.76 -28.38 -30.19
C ARG A 694 33.01 -26.86 -30.22
N GLU A 695 33.61 -26.37 -31.31
CA GLU A 695 33.95 -24.96 -31.52
C GLU A 695 32.72 -24.02 -31.32
N VAL A 696 31.50 -24.54 -31.57
CA VAL A 696 30.23 -23.81 -31.40
C VAL A 696 29.51 -24.20 -30.11
N LEU A 697 29.47 -25.50 -29.81
CA LEU A 697 28.60 -26.00 -28.72
C LEU A 697 29.22 -25.73 -27.33
N GLU A 698 30.53 -25.70 -27.19
CA GLU A 698 31.18 -25.41 -25.91
C GLU A 698 30.96 -23.95 -25.46
N PRO A 699 31.21 -22.92 -26.31
CA PRO A 699 30.86 -21.54 -25.95
C PRO A 699 29.33 -21.31 -25.71
N LEU A 700 28.49 -22.04 -26.46
CA LEU A 700 27.01 -21.96 -26.23
C LEU A 700 26.62 -22.48 -24.86
N ALA A 701 27.25 -23.54 -24.35
CA ALA A 701 27.00 -24.03 -22.99
C ALA A 701 27.35 -22.97 -21.94
N VAL A 702 28.51 -22.30 -22.09
CA VAL A 702 28.93 -21.21 -21.20
C VAL A 702 27.94 -20.04 -21.25
N LEU A 703 27.49 -19.69 -22.45
CA LEU A 703 26.57 -18.55 -22.64
C LEU A 703 25.20 -18.77 -21.98
N ILE A 704 24.73 -20.03 -21.94
CA ILE A 704 23.45 -20.43 -21.34
C ILE A 704 23.55 -20.62 -19.81
N ALA A 705 24.75 -20.90 -19.28
CA ALA A 705 24.95 -21.27 -17.87
C ALA A 705 24.30 -20.32 -16.86
N PRO A 706 24.34 -18.99 -17.00
CA PRO A 706 23.63 -18.08 -16.04
C PRO A 706 22.13 -18.27 -16.00
N TYR A 707 21.52 -18.71 -17.09
CA TYR A 707 20.06 -18.90 -17.22
C TYR A 707 19.62 -20.31 -16.81
N ALA A 708 20.38 -21.33 -17.17
CA ALA A 708 20.10 -22.76 -16.94
C ALA A 708 21.33 -23.49 -16.43
N PRO A 709 21.74 -23.27 -15.17
CA PRO A 709 23.01 -23.73 -14.63
C PRO A 709 23.14 -25.26 -14.57
N HIS A 710 22.05 -25.99 -14.28
CA HIS A 710 22.13 -27.45 -14.10
C HIS A 710 22.40 -28.18 -15.43
N ILE A 711 21.64 -27.84 -16.48
CA ILE A 711 21.85 -28.42 -17.80
C ILE A 711 23.19 -28.01 -18.38
N ALA A 712 23.62 -26.76 -18.17
CA ALA A 712 24.89 -26.25 -18.64
C ALA A 712 26.06 -26.95 -17.96
N GLU A 713 26.01 -27.17 -16.64
CA GLU A 713 27.04 -27.90 -15.89
C GLU A 713 27.15 -29.37 -16.35
N GLU A 714 26.00 -30.03 -16.58
CA GLU A 714 26.00 -31.40 -17.09
C GLU A 714 26.60 -31.50 -18.53
N LEU A 715 26.25 -30.52 -19.40
CA LEU A 715 26.86 -30.45 -20.73
C LEU A 715 28.37 -30.20 -20.67
N TRP A 716 28.81 -29.32 -19.77
CA TRP A 716 30.23 -28.99 -19.55
C TRP A 716 31.04 -30.19 -19.08
N SER A 717 30.51 -30.94 -18.12
CA SER A 717 31.09 -32.18 -17.66
C SER A 717 31.19 -33.22 -18.79
N LYS A 718 30.14 -33.36 -19.63
CA LYS A 718 30.12 -34.28 -20.77
C LYS A 718 31.08 -33.86 -21.90
N LEU A 719 31.37 -32.56 -22.00
CA LEU A 719 32.44 -32.04 -22.88
C LEU A 719 33.85 -32.39 -22.39
N GLY A 720 33.99 -32.95 -21.18
CA GLY A 720 35.26 -33.47 -20.65
C GLY A 720 35.96 -32.50 -19.68
N HIS A 721 35.32 -31.44 -19.24
CA HIS A 721 35.87 -30.52 -18.25
C HIS A 721 35.69 -31.09 -16.84
N SER A 722 36.67 -30.87 -15.98
CA SER A 722 36.68 -31.33 -14.58
C SER A 722 36.34 -30.24 -13.59
N GLU A 723 36.46 -28.98 -13.99
CA GLU A 723 36.10 -27.82 -13.18
C GLU A 723 34.69 -27.34 -13.53
N SER A 724 34.05 -26.63 -12.61
CA SER A 724 32.71 -26.09 -12.83
C SER A 724 32.69 -25.08 -13.98
N ILE A 725 31.60 -25.08 -14.76
CA ILE A 725 31.35 -24.11 -15.83
C ILE A 725 31.32 -22.68 -15.31
N SER A 726 31.05 -22.48 -14.02
CA SER A 726 31.01 -21.15 -13.38
C SER A 726 32.36 -20.44 -13.39
N THR A 727 33.47 -21.19 -13.57
CA THR A 727 34.84 -20.66 -13.68
C THR A 727 35.29 -20.45 -15.12
N ALA A 728 34.50 -20.86 -16.11
CA ALA A 728 34.82 -20.69 -17.51
C ALA A 728 34.79 -19.22 -17.93
N SER A 729 35.72 -18.83 -18.82
CA SER A 729 35.70 -17.49 -19.38
C SER A 729 34.47 -17.26 -20.24
N TYR A 730 33.82 -16.10 -20.08
CA TYR A 730 32.68 -15.71 -20.91
C TYR A 730 33.11 -15.58 -22.38
N PRO A 731 32.35 -16.14 -23.34
CA PRO A 731 32.74 -16.15 -24.74
C PRO A 731 32.66 -14.74 -25.35
N GLU A 732 33.67 -14.37 -26.14
CA GLU A 732 33.70 -13.12 -26.87
C GLU A 732 33.25 -13.32 -28.32
N PHE A 733 32.55 -12.34 -28.89
CA PHE A 733 32.21 -12.41 -30.31
C PHE A 733 33.33 -11.80 -31.18
N GLU A 734 33.47 -12.31 -32.40
CA GLU A 734 34.40 -11.80 -33.37
C GLU A 734 33.65 -11.16 -34.56
N GLU A 735 33.98 -9.91 -34.87
CA GLU A 735 33.35 -9.14 -35.96
C GLU A 735 33.46 -9.81 -37.34
N GLN A 736 34.51 -10.56 -37.57
CA GLN A 736 34.73 -11.26 -38.86
C GLN A 736 33.59 -12.25 -39.20
N PHE A 737 32.93 -12.83 -38.20
CA PHE A 737 31.81 -13.76 -38.40
C PHE A 737 30.46 -13.05 -38.53
N LEU A 738 30.39 -11.76 -38.24
CA LEU A 738 29.15 -10.96 -38.29
C LEU A 738 28.90 -10.36 -39.68
N VAL A 739 29.89 -10.39 -40.58
CA VAL A 739 29.80 -9.78 -41.93
C VAL A 739 28.73 -10.48 -42.76
N GLU A 740 27.77 -9.70 -43.27
CA GLU A 740 26.76 -10.19 -44.20
C GLU A 740 27.38 -10.35 -45.60
N SER A 741 27.25 -11.54 -46.19
CA SER A 741 27.58 -11.71 -47.60
C SER A 741 26.58 -10.90 -48.45
N THR A 742 27.04 -9.77 -49.00
CA THR A 742 26.26 -9.02 -50.01
C THR A 742 26.07 -9.88 -51.24
N LYS A 743 24.88 -10.43 -51.47
CA LYS A 743 24.52 -10.94 -52.79
C LYS A 743 24.22 -9.73 -53.64
N ASN A 744 25.17 -9.40 -54.55
CA ASN A 744 24.88 -8.53 -55.66
C ASN A 744 23.86 -9.24 -56.55
N TYR A 745 22.64 -8.76 -56.59
CA TYR A 745 21.68 -9.11 -57.62
C TYR A 745 22.10 -8.36 -58.93
N PRO A 746 22.21 -9.05 -60.06
CA PRO A 746 22.54 -8.42 -61.34
C PRO A 746 21.47 -7.45 -61.81
#